data_53671c98d1df03142d2e3c61deb58ba7
#
_entry.id   53671c98d1df03142d2e3c61deb58ba7
#
_cell.length_a   1.000
_cell.length_b   1.000
_cell.length_c   1.000
_cell.angle_alpha   90.00
_cell.angle_beta   90.00
_cell.angle_gamma   90.00
#
_symmetry.space_group_name_H-M   'P 1'
#
loop_
_entity.id
_entity.type
_entity.pdbx_description
1 polymer ?
#
loop_
_entity_poly.entity_id
_entity_poly.type
_entity_poly.pdbx_seq_one_letter_code
_entity_poly.pdbx_strand_id
1 'polypeptide(L)'
;MSSRKELANAIRALSMDAVQKAKSGHPGAPMGMADIAEVLWRDFLKHNPQNPSWADRDRFVLSNGHGSMLIYSLLHLTGYDLPMEELKNFXQLHSKTPGHPEVGYTAGVETTTGPLGQGIANAVGMAIAEKTLAAQFNRPGHDIVDHYTYAFMGDGCMMEGISHEVCSLAGTLKLGKLIAFYDDNGISIDGHVEGWFTDDTAMRFEAYGWHVIRDIDGHDAASIKRAVEEARAVTDKPSLLMCKTIIGFGSPNKAGTHDSHGAPLGDAEIALTREQLGWKYAPFEIPSEIYAQWDAKEAGQAKESAWNEKFAAYAKAYPQEAAEFTRRMKGEMPSDFDAKAKEFIAKLQANPAKIASRKASQNAIEAFGPLLPEFLGGSADLAPSNLTLWSGSKAINEDAAGNYIHYGVREFGMTAIANGISLHGGFLPYTSTFLMFVEYARNAVRMAALMKQRQVMVYTHDSIGLGEDGPTHQPVEQVASLRVTPNMSTWRPCDQVESAVAWKYGVERQDGPTALILSRQNLAQQERTEEQLANIARGGYVLKDCAGQPELIFIATGSEVELAVAAYEKLTAEGVKARVVSMPSTDAFDKQDAAYRESVLPKAVTARVAVEAGIADYWYKYVGLNGAIVGMTTFGESAPAELLFEEFGFTVDNVVAKAKELL
;
A
#
# COMPACT_ATOMS: atom_id res chain seq x y z
N MET A 1 42.68 11.29 5.50
CA MET A 1 41.29 10.96 5.77
C MET A 1 40.41 12.16 5.43
N SER A 2 39.31 11.94 4.73
CA SER A 2 38.42 13.02 4.33
C SER A 2 37.58 13.50 5.51
N SER A 3 37.25 14.79 5.52
CA SER A 3 36.40 15.36 6.55
C SER A 3 34.94 14.93 6.35
N ARG A 4 34.14 15.08 7.42
CA ARG A 4 32.71 14.81 7.29
C ARG A 4 32.09 15.68 6.20
N LYS A 5 32.51 16.95 6.10
CA LYS A 5 31.96 17.83 5.08
C LYS A 5 32.27 17.32 3.69
N GLU A 6 33.47 16.79 3.48
CA GLU A 6 33.84 16.21 2.18
C GLU A 6 33.01 14.98 1.86
N LEU A 7 32.73 14.18 2.88
CA LEU A 7 31.89 13.01 2.68
C LEU A 7 30.44 13.40 2.30
N ALA A 8 29.91 14.43 2.94
CA ALA A 8 28.59 14.96 2.58
C ALA A 8 28.63 15.58 1.17
N ASN A 9 29.74 16.24 0.83
CA ASN A 9 29.85 16.86 -0.50
C ASN A 9 29.83 15.84 -1.62
N ALA A 10 30.23 14.59 -1.36
CA ALA A 10 30.11 13.55 -2.37
C ALA A 10 28.63 13.38 -2.77
N ILE A 11 27.72 13.44 -1.80
CA ILE A 11 26.28 13.38 -2.09
C ILE A 11 25.86 14.59 -2.94
N ARG A 12 26.33 15.78 -2.55
CA ARG A 12 25.97 17.01 -3.25
C ARG A 12 26.45 16.95 -4.71
N ALA A 13 27.69 16.52 -4.91
CA ALA A 13 28.26 16.45 -6.27
C ALA A 13 27.50 15.44 -7.12
N LEU A 14 27.31 14.24 -6.61
CA LEU A 14 26.57 13.21 -7.37
C LEU A 14 25.18 13.69 -7.73
N SER A 15 24.50 14.34 -6.78
CA SER A 15 23.12 14.78 -6.99
C SER A 15 23.03 15.89 -8.05
N MET A 16 23.84 16.92 -7.92
CA MET A 16 23.78 18.01 -8.89
C MET A 16 24.22 17.56 -10.28
N ASP A 17 25.24 16.70 -10.35
CA ASP A 17 25.72 16.22 -11.64
C ASP A 17 24.70 15.31 -12.34
N ALA A 18 24.06 14.40 -11.59
CA ALA A 18 23.08 13.49 -12.18
C ALA A 18 21.86 14.25 -12.69
N VAL A 19 21.36 15.21 -11.89
CA VAL A 19 20.23 16.02 -12.30
C VAL A 19 20.58 16.83 -13.55
N GLN A 20 21.79 17.40 -13.58
CA GLN A 20 22.21 18.20 -14.73
C GLN A 20 22.31 17.34 -15.98
N LYS A 21 22.93 16.17 -15.88
CA LYS A 21 23.07 15.28 -17.03
C LYS A 21 21.70 14.85 -17.56
N ALA A 22 20.76 14.56 -16.67
CA ALA A 22 19.40 14.17 -17.05
C ALA A 22 18.58 15.35 -17.53
N LYS A 23 19.01 16.56 -17.24
CA LYS A 23 18.25 17.79 -17.51
C LYS A 23 16.87 17.75 -16.85
N SER A 24 16.77 17.07 -15.73
CA SER A 24 15.52 16.87 -15.01
C SER A 24 15.84 16.36 -13.61
N GLY A 25 15.08 16.84 -12.63
CA GLY A 25 15.21 16.35 -11.27
C GLY A 25 15.25 17.46 -10.26
N HIS A 26 15.53 17.07 -9.01
CA HIS A 26 15.41 17.96 -7.86
C HIS A 26 16.72 17.95 -7.08
N PRO A 27 17.64 18.88 -7.37
CA PRO A 27 18.95 18.85 -6.70
C PRO A 27 18.95 19.47 -5.31
N GLY A 28 17.97 20.32 -5.01
CA GLY A 28 18.04 21.15 -3.81
C GLY A 28 17.98 20.40 -2.51
N ALA A 29 17.01 19.51 -2.36
CA ALA A 29 16.86 18.75 -1.11
C ALA A 29 18.05 17.82 -0.87
N PRO A 30 18.55 17.08 -1.87
CA PRO A 30 19.76 16.28 -1.63
C PRO A 30 20.94 17.11 -1.17
N MET A 31 21.12 18.28 -1.76
CA MET A 31 22.25 19.14 -1.36
C MET A 31 22.04 19.70 0.04
N GLY A 32 20.80 20.04 0.40
CA GLY A 32 20.50 20.56 1.72
C GLY A 32 20.57 19.53 2.82
N MET A 33 20.18 18.30 2.54
CA MET A 33 20.12 17.25 3.55
C MET A 33 21.37 16.37 3.60
N ALA A 34 22.39 16.69 2.82
CA ALA A 34 23.56 15.82 2.71
C ALA A 34 24.26 15.61 4.05
N ASP A 35 24.38 16.66 4.87
CA ASP A 35 25.04 16.51 6.17
C ASP A 35 24.23 15.64 7.10
N ILE A 36 22.90 15.78 7.10
CA ILE A 36 22.03 14.96 7.93
C ILE A 36 22.18 13.49 7.52
N ALA A 37 22.15 13.24 6.21
CA ALA A 37 22.25 11.88 5.68
C ALA A 37 23.59 11.25 6.01
N GLU A 38 24.66 12.03 5.94
CA GLU A 38 25.99 11.50 6.23
C GLU A 38 26.06 11.02 7.68
N VAL A 39 25.55 11.83 8.63
CA VAL A 39 25.58 11.43 10.03
C VAL A 39 24.71 10.19 10.27
N LEU A 40 23.48 10.21 9.75
CA LEU A 40 22.57 9.08 9.99
C LEU A 40 23.13 7.79 9.41
N TRP A 41 23.55 7.81 8.16
CA TRP A 41 23.92 6.59 7.47
C TRP A 41 25.28 6.06 7.92
N ARG A 42 26.20 6.93 8.28
CA ARG A 42 27.53 6.47 8.70
C ARG A 42 27.62 6.14 10.19
N ASP A 43 26.91 6.88 11.04
CA ASP A 43 27.07 6.71 12.48
C ASP A 43 25.98 5.85 13.13
N PHE A 44 24.80 5.73 12.54
CA PHE A 44 23.66 5.13 13.23
C PHE A 44 22.96 4.01 12.48
N LEU A 45 22.76 4.11 11.18
CA LEU A 45 21.91 3.19 10.45
C LEU A 45 22.47 1.77 10.49
N LYS A 46 21.64 0.82 10.95
CA LYS A 46 21.97 -0.60 10.97
C LYS A 46 21.50 -1.20 9.67
N HIS A 47 22.44 -1.53 8.78
CA HIS A 47 22.08 -2.06 7.48
C HIS A 47 23.23 -2.89 6.93
N ASN A 48 22.93 -3.69 5.92
CA ASN A 48 23.95 -4.49 5.23
C ASN A 48 23.75 -4.32 3.74
N PRO A 49 24.61 -3.53 3.07
CA PRO A 49 24.48 -3.33 1.62
C PRO A 49 24.48 -4.62 0.81
N GLN A 50 25.09 -5.69 1.32
CA GLN A 50 25.13 -6.95 0.60
C GLN A 50 23.89 -7.81 0.86
N ASN A 51 23.02 -7.40 1.77
CA ASN A 51 21.74 -8.07 2.00
C ASN A 51 20.66 -7.03 2.33
N PRO A 52 20.12 -6.37 1.32
CA PRO A 52 19.10 -5.33 1.56
C PRO A 52 17.81 -5.85 2.17
N SER A 53 17.60 -7.16 2.20
CA SER A 53 16.38 -7.74 2.77
C SER A 53 16.60 -8.37 4.15
N TRP A 54 17.73 -8.11 4.80
CA TRP A 54 17.98 -8.60 6.17
C TRP A 54 16.83 -8.21 7.08
N ALA A 55 16.28 -9.20 7.80
CA ALA A 55 15.04 -9.01 8.54
C ALA A 55 15.12 -7.92 9.60
N ASP A 56 16.26 -7.82 10.30
CA ASP A 56 16.38 -6.88 11.42
C ASP A 56 17.14 -5.61 11.05
N ARG A 57 17.22 -5.28 9.77
CA ARG A 57 17.82 -4.00 9.35
C ARG A 57 16.93 -2.84 9.76
N ASP A 58 17.55 -1.70 10.04
CA ASP A 58 16.79 -0.45 10.15
C ASP A 58 16.13 -0.15 8.82
N ARG A 59 14.99 0.52 8.86
CA ARG A 59 14.30 0.95 7.64
C ARG A 59 14.51 2.46 7.47
N PHE A 60 14.87 2.86 6.27
CA PHE A 60 15.04 4.27 5.93
C PHE A 60 14.03 4.64 4.85
N VAL A 61 13.26 5.70 5.09
CA VAL A 61 12.23 6.16 4.15
C VAL A 61 12.50 7.61 3.80
N LEU A 62 12.63 7.89 2.51
CA LEU A 62 12.74 9.26 2.01
C LEU A 62 11.33 9.70 1.60
N SER A 63 10.61 10.35 2.54
CA SER A 63 9.23 10.75 2.28
C SER A 63 9.15 11.91 1.29
N ASN A 64 10.14 12.79 1.31
CA ASN A 64 10.26 13.82 0.27
C ASN A 64 10.98 13.20 -0.93
N GLY A 65 10.27 12.29 -1.60
CA GLY A 65 10.86 11.42 -2.62
C GLY A 65 11.33 12.12 -3.87
N HIS A 66 10.95 13.38 -4.06
CA HIS A 66 11.49 14.15 -5.18
C HIS A 66 13.00 14.31 -5.06
N GLY A 67 13.55 14.27 -3.84
CA GLY A 67 14.99 14.33 -3.64
C GLY A 67 15.68 12.98 -3.85
N SER A 68 15.27 12.24 -4.84
CA SER A 68 15.68 10.84 -5.02
C SER A 68 17.20 10.65 -5.14
N MET A 69 17.91 11.61 -5.72
CA MET A 69 19.36 11.45 -5.81
C MET A 69 20.03 11.37 -4.45
N LEU A 70 19.38 11.86 -3.38
CA LEU A 70 19.92 11.68 -2.04
C LEU A 70 20.06 10.20 -1.72
N ILE A 71 18.96 9.45 -1.86
CA ILE A 71 19.00 8.03 -1.50
C ILE A 71 19.87 7.25 -2.49
N TYR A 72 19.85 7.60 -3.78
CA TYR A 72 20.70 6.90 -4.73
C TYR A 72 22.18 7.11 -4.45
N SER A 73 22.57 8.33 -4.09
CA SER A 73 23.95 8.61 -3.71
C SER A 73 24.34 7.80 -2.48
N LEU A 74 23.46 7.74 -1.48
CA LEU A 74 23.72 6.96 -0.27
C LEU A 74 23.87 5.48 -0.57
N LEU A 75 22.99 4.93 -1.39
CA LEU A 75 23.06 3.50 -1.72
C LEU A 75 24.33 3.19 -2.49
N HIS A 76 24.66 4.04 -3.45
CA HIS A 76 25.90 3.86 -4.24
C HIS A 76 27.13 3.93 -3.35
N LEU A 77 27.23 4.98 -2.54
CA LEU A 77 28.43 5.21 -1.74
C LEU A 77 28.63 4.13 -0.68
N THR A 78 27.55 3.63 -0.09
CA THR A 78 27.68 2.64 0.99
C THR A 78 27.86 1.21 0.48
N GLY A 79 27.67 0.97 -0.82
CA GLY A 79 28.02 -0.32 -1.40
C GLY A 79 26.88 -1.22 -1.81
N TYR A 80 25.66 -0.69 -1.90
CA TYR A 80 24.54 -1.46 -2.46
C TYR A 80 24.80 -1.69 -3.95
N ASP A 81 24.05 -2.62 -4.53
CA ASP A 81 24.16 -2.94 -5.96
C ASP A 81 23.55 -1.80 -6.79
N LEU A 82 24.24 -0.69 -6.83
CA LEU A 82 23.84 0.48 -7.59
C LEU A 82 25.11 1.14 -8.12
N PRO A 83 25.64 0.65 -9.25
CA PRO A 83 26.91 1.14 -9.76
C PRO A 83 26.79 2.56 -10.33
N MET A 84 27.95 3.21 -10.50
CA MET A 84 28.00 4.58 -11.00
C MET A 84 27.27 4.74 -12.33
N GLU A 85 27.29 3.72 -13.17
CA GLU A 85 26.62 3.81 -14.47
C GLU A 85 25.13 4.07 -14.30
N GLU A 86 24.51 3.53 -13.23
CA GLU A 86 23.09 3.79 -12.96
C GLU A 86 22.86 5.22 -12.52
N LEU A 87 23.80 5.81 -11.78
CA LEU A 87 23.66 7.21 -11.40
C LEU A 87 23.78 8.12 -12.63
N LYS A 88 24.68 7.76 -13.54
CA LYS A 88 24.82 8.51 -14.80
C LYS A 88 23.57 8.42 -15.65
N ASN A 89 22.77 7.39 -15.46
CA ASN A 89 21.54 7.17 -16.21
C ASN A 89 20.28 7.52 -15.42
N PHE A 90 20.43 8.43 -14.51
CA PHE A 90 19.29 8.93 -13.74
C PHE A 90 18.16 9.36 -14.69
N UNK A 91 16.89 8.73 -14.43
CA UNK A 91 15.99 9.04 -15.02
C UNK A 91 15.92 8.63 -16.22
N GLN A 92 16.67 7.64 -16.74
CA GLN A 92 16.63 7.14 -18.12
C GLN A 92 15.83 5.83 -18.16
N LEU A 93 15.33 5.49 -19.32
CA LEU A 93 14.45 4.31 -19.46
C LEU A 93 15.18 3.06 -18.97
N HIS A 94 14.55 2.32 -18.09
CA HIS A 94 15.01 1.05 -17.51
C HIS A 94 16.23 1.18 -16.59
N SER A 95 16.67 2.39 -16.26
CA SER A 95 17.74 2.54 -15.28
C SER A 95 17.24 2.17 -13.89
N LYS A 96 18.18 1.89 -12.99
CA LYS A 96 17.85 1.60 -11.60
C LYS A 96 17.68 2.85 -10.75
N THR A 97 17.64 4.02 -11.40
CA THR A 97 17.49 5.29 -10.71
C THR A 97 16.31 6.07 -11.30
N PRO A 98 15.09 5.59 -11.06
CA PRO A 98 13.92 6.35 -11.52
C PRO A 98 13.83 7.71 -10.82
N GLY A 99 13.07 8.61 -11.41
CA GLY A 99 12.98 9.99 -10.93
C GLY A 99 12.54 10.14 -9.49
N HIS A 100 11.69 9.24 -9.03
CA HIS A 100 11.33 9.11 -7.62
C HIS A 100 11.62 7.67 -7.21
N PRO A 101 12.01 7.41 -5.95
CA PRO A 101 12.43 6.05 -5.57
C PRO A 101 11.31 5.03 -5.74
N GLU A 102 11.65 3.85 -6.23
CA GLU A 102 10.68 2.77 -6.45
C GLU A 102 11.20 1.49 -5.81
N VAL A 103 10.41 0.95 -4.86
CA VAL A 103 10.75 -0.31 -4.22
C VAL A 103 10.65 -1.43 -5.26
N GLY A 104 11.60 -2.36 -5.17
CA GLY A 104 11.67 -3.47 -6.13
C GLY A 104 12.43 -3.13 -7.40
N TYR A 105 12.73 -1.86 -7.61
CA TYR A 105 13.50 -1.40 -8.76
C TYR A 105 14.97 -1.18 -8.38
N THR A 106 15.21 -0.53 -7.24
CA THR A 106 16.53 -0.17 -6.77
C THR A 106 16.81 -0.92 -5.47
N ALA A 107 17.91 -1.67 -5.43
CA ALA A 107 18.29 -2.39 -4.21
C ALA A 107 18.45 -1.41 -3.05
N GLY A 108 17.80 -1.69 -1.93
CA GLY A 108 17.91 -0.86 -0.74
C GLY A 108 16.82 0.18 -0.57
N VAL A 109 15.99 0.41 -1.59
CA VAL A 109 14.86 1.33 -1.48
C VAL A 109 13.71 0.58 -0.79
N GLU A 110 13.21 1.13 0.32
CA GLU A 110 12.22 0.42 1.15
C GLU A 110 10.79 0.67 0.72
N THR A 111 10.51 1.78 0.04
CA THR A 111 9.17 2.09 -0.42
C THR A 111 9.23 3.06 -1.59
N THR A 112 8.18 3.06 -2.40
CA THR A 112 8.04 3.99 -3.51
C THR A 112 7.44 5.29 -2.99
N THR A 113 8.16 6.39 -3.17
CA THR A 113 7.69 7.70 -2.75
C THR A 113 7.66 8.66 -3.93
N GLY A 114 7.15 9.85 -3.69
CA GLY A 114 6.86 10.84 -4.73
C GLY A 114 5.55 11.53 -4.42
N PRO A 115 4.47 10.77 -4.14
CA PRO A 115 3.25 11.42 -3.60
C PRO A 115 3.52 11.81 -2.15
N LEU A 116 3.72 13.10 -1.93
CA LEU A 116 4.16 13.63 -0.63
C LEU A 116 3.24 13.19 0.51
N GLY A 117 3.83 12.85 1.63
CA GLY A 117 3.11 12.45 2.83
C GLY A 117 2.90 10.96 2.97
N GLN A 118 2.98 10.19 1.89
CA GLN A 118 2.77 8.74 2.03
C GLN A 118 4.01 8.03 2.56
N GLY A 119 5.20 8.57 2.30
CA GLY A 119 6.41 7.96 2.87
C GLY A 119 6.39 7.93 4.38
N ILE A 120 6.04 9.05 5.03
CA ILE A 120 5.96 9.04 6.50
C ILE A 120 4.84 8.08 6.97
N ALA A 121 3.76 7.96 6.21
CA ALA A 121 2.72 7.00 6.56
C ALA A 121 3.26 5.57 6.49
N ASN A 122 4.04 5.25 5.43
CA ASN A 122 4.68 3.94 5.34
C ASN A 122 5.62 3.72 6.53
N ALA A 123 6.38 4.76 6.91
CA ALA A 123 7.30 4.65 8.03
C ALA A 123 6.55 4.36 9.33
N VAL A 124 5.39 4.99 9.53
CA VAL A 124 4.55 4.68 10.69
C VAL A 124 4.17 3.20 10.67
N GLY A 125 3.79 2.69 9.51
CA GLY A 125 3.46 1.27 9.37
C GLY A 125 4.64 0.36 9.69
N MET A 126 5.83 0.73 9.23
CA MET A 126 7.04 -0.05 9.51
C MET A 126 7.34 -0.05 11.02
N ALA A 127 7.15 1.08 11.68
CA ALA A 127 7.39 1.16 13.12
C ALA A 127 6.36 0.34 13.90
N ILE A 128 5.09 0.34 13.46
CA ILE A 128 4.07 -0.53 14.05
C ILE A 128 4.50 -1.99 13.90
N ALA A 129 4.94 -2.35 12.70
CA ALA A 129 5.34 -3.73 12.42
C ALA A 129 6.49 -4.16 13.33
N GLU A 130 7.49 -3.29 13.49
CA GLU A 130 8.62 -3.63 14.38
C GLU A 130 8.14 -3.84 15.80
N LYS A 131 7.35 -2.91 16.32
CA LYS A 131 6.90 -2.98 17.70
C LYS A 131 6.06 -4.23 17.96
N THR A 132 5.14 -4.53 17.05
CA THR A 132 4.25 -5.67 17.19
C THR A 132 5.00 -6.99 17.01
N LEU A 133 5.87 -7.05 16.02
CA LEU A 133 6.66 -8.26 15.77
C LEU A 133 7.59 -8.55 16.95
N ALA A 134 8.21 -7.51 17.51
CA ALA A 134 9.07 -7.66 18.69
C ALA A 134 8.27 -8.20 19.87
N ALA A 135 7.06 -7.67 20.09
CA ALA A 135 6.22 -8.14 21.19
C ALA A 135 5.80 -9.59 21.00
N GLN A 136 5.58 -10.00 19.73
CA GLN A 136 5.15 -11.38 19.46
C GLN A 136 6.28 -12.39 19.54
N PHE A 137 7.49 -12.01 19.14
CA PHE A 137 8.58 -12.98 18.96
C PHE A 137 9.72 -12.89 19.95
N ASN A 138 10.05 -11.69 20.45
CA ASN A 138 11.18 -11.57 21.37
C ASN A 138 10.90 -12.33 22.66
N ARG A 139 11.97 -12.91 23.23
CA ARG A 139 11.91 -13.66 24.48
C ARG A 139 13.03 -13.15 25.38
N PRO A 140 12.95 -13.38 26.71
CA PRO A 140 14.02 -12.89 27.59
C PRO A 140 15.39 -13.38 27.14
N GLY A 141 16.31 -12.44 26.95
CA GLY A 141 17.64 -12.74 26.45
C GLY A 141 17.73 -13.01 24.96
N HIS A 142 16.63 -12.89 24.23
CA HIS A 142 16.58 -13.20 22.79
C HIS A 142 15.78 -12.12 22.07
N ASP A 143 16.37 -10.96 21.87
CA ASP A 143 15.72 -9.85 21.19
C ASP A 143 16.06 -9.90 19.70
N ILE A 144 15.33 -10.71 18.95
CA ILE A 144 15.62 -10.89 17.52
C ILE A 144 15.01 -9.78 16.65
N VAL A 145 14.06 -9.02 17.18
CA VAL A 145 13.46 -7.89 16.45
C VAL A 145 13.77 -6.62 17.23
N ASP A 146 14.65 -5.79 16.69
CA ASP A 146 15.12 -4.59 17.39
C ASP A 146 15.74 -3.66 16.37
N HIS A 147 14.89 -2.88 15.66
CA HIS A 147 15.41 -1.97 14.66
C HIS A 147 14.57 -0.69 14.64
N TYR A 148 15.20 0.35 14.16
CA TYR A 148 14.57 1.67 14.04
C TYR A 148 13.99 1.86 12.64
N THR A 149 13.03 2.77 12.55
CA THR A 149 12.56 3.31 11.28
C THR A 149 12.90 4.79 11.28
N TYR A 150 13.65 5.20 10.27
CA TYR A 150 14.03 6.60 10.07
C TYR A 150 13.36 7.14 8.83
N ALA A 151 12.86 8.37 8.91
CA ALA A 151 12.20 9.00 7.76
C ALA A 151 12.71 10.43 7.59
N PHE A 152 12.91 10.83 6.33
CA PHE A 152 13.19 12.22 5.99
C PHE A 152 11.95 12.83 5.39
N MET A 153 11.63 14.07 5.81
CA MET A 153 10.44 14.79 5.35
C MET A 153 10.77 16.24 5.06
N GLY A 154 10.00 16.86 4.19
CA GLY A 154 10.11 18.28 3.93
C GLY A 154 8.81 19.01 4.21
N ASP A 155 8.79 20.32 3.91
CA ASP A 155 7.61 21.16 4.14
C ASP A 155 6.38 20.61 3.40
N GLY A 156 6.56 20.14 2.17
CA GLY A 156 5.42 19.59 1.42
C GLY A 156 4.80 18.39 2.11
N CYS A 157 5.63 17.51 2.66
CA CYS A 157 5.12 16.37 3.42
C CYS A 157 4.28 16.83 4.60
N MET A 158 4.74 17.89 5.28
CA MET A 158 4.04 18.42 6.44
C MET A 158 2.71 19.06 6.07
N MET A 159 2.62 19.64 4.86
CA MET A 159 1.37 20.28 4.42
C MET A 159 0.31 19.25 4.03
N GLU A 160 0.71 18.06 3.58
CA GLU A 160 -0.27 17.05 3.16
C GLU A 160 -1.11 16.58 4.34
N GLY A 161 -2.44 16.49 4.12
CA GLY A 161 -3.36 16.09 5.18
C GLY A 161 -3.05 14.75 5.79
N ILE A 162 -2.54 13.82 4.99
CA ILE A 162 -2.23 12.47 5.50
C ILE A 162 -1.20 12.53 6.62
N SER A 163 -0.28 13.51 6.60
CA SER A 163 0.70 13.63 7.67
C SER A 163 0.03 13.86 9.01
N HIS A 164 -1.07 14.63 9.05
CA HIS A 164 -1.83 14.81 10.28
C HIS A 164 -2.42 13.49 10.77
N GLU A 165 -3.01 12.72 9.85
CA GLU A 165 -3.62 11.44 10.20
C GLU A 165 -2.60 10.49 10.83
N VAL A 166 -1.48 10.28 10.14
CA VAL A 166 -0.57 9.21 10.54
C VAL A 166 0.34 9.62 11.69
N CYS A 167 0.74 10.90 11.74
CA CYS A 167 1.61 11.33 12.84
C CYS A 167 0.85 11.43 14.15
N SER A 168 -0.42 11.81 14.09
CA SER A 168 -1.28 11.76 15.27
C SER A 168 -1.38 10.33 15.82
N LEU A 169 -1.63 9.37 14.93
CA LEU A 169 -1.76 7.97 15.35
C LEU A 169 -0.43 7.45 15.91
N ALA A 170 0.69 7.82 15.28
CA ALA A 170 2.00 7.38 15.75
C ALA A 170 2.28 7.83 17.18
N GLY A 171 1.89 9.07 17.51
CA GLY A 171 2.02 9.56 18.88
C GLY A 171 1.15 8.78 19.84
N THR A 172 -0.09 8.52 19.45
CA THR A 172 -1.03 7.76 20.27
C THR A 172 -0.48 6.36 20.56
N LEU A 173 0.11 5.71 19.54
CA LEU A 173 0.65 4.35 19.68
C LEU A 173 2.04 4.32 20.32
N LYS A 174 2.62 5.48 20.61
CA LYS A 174 3.91 5.58 21.31
C LYS A 174 5.01 4.80 20.58
N LEU A 175 5.17 5.11 19.30
CA LEU A 175 6.13 4.39 18.46
C LEU A 175 7.55 4.92 18.69
N GLY A 176 8.19 4.44 19.75
CA GLY A 176 9.46 4.98 20.21
C GLY A 176 10.64 4.72 19.30
N LYS A 177 10.51 3.81 18.32
CA LYS A 177 11.59 3.54 17.38
C LYS A 177 11.36 4.18 16.02
N LEU A 178 10.45 5.16 15.94
CA LEU A 178 10.26 5.97 14.75
C LEU A 178 10.93 7.32 14.98
N ILE A 179 11.92 7.63 14.14
CA ILE A 179 12.66 8.88 14.23
C ILE A 179 12.58 9.59 12.89
N ALA A 180 11.93 10.74 12.87
CA ALA A 180 11.70 11.50 11.65
C ALA A 180 12.53 12.78 11.67
N PHE A 181 13.13 13.08 10.51
CA PHE A 181 13.92 14.29 10.32
C PHE A 181 13.13 15.23 9.41
N TYR A 182 12.89 16.44 9.89
CA TYR A 182 12.18 17.45 9.13
C TYR A 182 13.21 18.40 8.52
N ASP A 183 13.26 18.42 7.20
CA ASP A 183 14.10 19.33 6.44
C ASP A 183 13.45 20.71 6.45
N ASP A 184 13.76 21.47 7.49
CA ASP A 184 13.13 22.76 7.78
C ASP A 184 13.87 23.85 7.03
N ASN A 185 13.64 23.92 5.71
CA ASN A 185 14.34 24.89 4.87
C ASN A 185 13.48 26.05 4.40
N GLY A 186 12.16 26.00 4.62
CA GLY A 186 11.27 27.10 4.33
C GLY A 186 10.99 27.36 2.85
N ILE A 187 11.29 26.41 1.99
CA ILE A 187 11.15 26.60 0.53
C ILE A 187 10.32 25.44 -0.05
N SER A 188 9.38 25.79 -0.91
CA SER A 188 8.70 24.80 -1.75
C SER A 188 8.78 25.30 -3.20
N ILE A 189 8.08 24.63 -4.11
CA ILE A 189 8.16 24.98 -5.53
C ILE A 189 7.79 26.44 -5.78
N ASP A 190 6.79 26.94 -5.04
CA ASP A 190 6.32 28.30 -5.23
C ASP A 190 7.19 29.36 -4.55
N GLY A 191 8.18 28.93 -3.76
CA GLY A 191 9.10 29.88 -3.11
C GLY A 191 9.06 29.76 -1.58
N HIS A 192 9.25 30.88 -0.90
CA HIS A 192 9.25 30.93 0.55
C HIS A 192 7.86 30.61 1.07
N VAL A 193 7.77 29.66 2.01
CA VAL A 193 6.48 29.09 2.39
C VAL A 193 5.63 29.98 3.31
N GLU A 194 6.18 31.09 3.82
CA GLU A 194 5.45 31.94 4.79
C GLU A 194 4.10 32.39 4.26
N GLY A 195 3.91 32.46 2.96
CA GLY A 195 2.65 32.89 2.38
C GLY A 195 1.54 31.84 2.43
N TRP A 196 1.88 30.59 2.70
CA TRP A 196 0.87 29.53 2.69
C TRP A 196 1.14 28.42 3.70
N PHE A 197 2.18 28.52 4.53
CA PHE A 197 2.47 27.49 5.53
C PHE A 197 3.14 28.16 6.72
N THR A 198 2.34 28.48 7.73
CA THR A 198 2.82 29.15 8.94
C THR A 198 2.55 28.33 10.20
N ASP A 199 2.30 27.03 10.04
CA ASP A 199 2.08 26.14 11.18
C ASP A 199 3.30 26.16 12.11
N ASP A 200 3.04 26.11 13.41
CA ASP A 200 4.09 25.83 14.39
C ASP A 200 4.26 24.32 14.42
N THR A 201 5.14 23.79 13.59
CA THR A 201 5.29 22.35 13.42
C THR A 201 5.72 21.66 14.71
N ALA A 202 6.59 22.32 15.49
CA ALA A 202 7.01 21.76 16.77
C ALA A 202 5.81 21.57 17.71
N MET A 203 5.00 22.63 17.87
CA MET A 203 3.82 22.55 18.73
C MET A 203 2.83 21.50 18.21
N ARG A 204 2.67 21.45 16.89
CA ARG A 204 1.78 20.46 16.28
C ARG A 204 2.17 19.03 16.68
N PHE A 205 3.45 18.71 16.57
CA PHE A 205 3.91 17.35 16.88
C PHE A 205 3.92 17.07 18.37
N GLU A 206 4.22 18.10 19.19
CA GLU A 206 4.09 17.94 20.63
C GLU A 206 2.65 17.66 21.04
N ALA A 207 1.69 18.27 20.37
CA ALA A 207 0.28 18.00 20.63
C ALA A 207 -0.10 16.56 20.28
N TYR A 208 0.56 15.95 19.31
CA TYR A 208 0.37 14.53 18.98
C TYR A 208 0.98 13.59 20.02
N GLY A 209 1.84 14.10 20.90
CA GLY A 209 2.56 13.25 21.84
C GLY A 209 3.93 12.83 21.37
N TRP A 210 4.48 13.49 20.38
CA TRP A 210 5.85 13.23 19.92
C TRP A 210 6.86 13.96 20.79
N HIS A 211 8.07 13.41 20.85
CA HIS A 211 9.25 14.10 21.35
C HIS A 211 9.81 14.96 20.21
N VAL A 212 10.01 16.25 20.46
CA VAL A 212 10.44 17.17 19.40
C VAL A 212 11.77 17.82 19.80
N ILE A 213 12.75 17.75 18.90
CA ILE A 213 14.03 18.43 19.08
C ILE A 213 14.07 19.59 18.09
N ARG A 214 14.11 20.82 18.63
CA ARG A 214 14.04 22.04 17.84
C ARG A 214 15.43 22.54 17.46
N ASP A 215 15.47 23.35 16.42
CA ASP A 215 16.62 24.20 16.08
C ASP A 215 17.93 23.44 15.94
N ILE A 216 17.87 22.26 15.33
CA ILE A 216 19.09 21.52 15.01
C ILE A 216 19.74 22.19 13.81
N ASP A 217 21.05 22.43 13.90
CA ASP A 217 21.80 22.92 12.74
C ASP A 217 22.02 21.74 11.80
N GLY A 218 21.25 21.69 10.74
CA GLY A 218 21.30 20.59 9.77
C GLY A 218 22.55 20.55 8.93
N HIS A 219 23.48 21.48 9.14
CA HIS A 219 24.77 21.46 8.45
C HIS A 219 25.94 21.27 9.42
N ASP A 220 25.65 20.96 10.68
CA ASP A 220 26.67 20.70 11.69
C ASP A 220 26.55 19.27 12.18
N ALA A 221 27.54 18.44 11.84
CA ALA A 221 27.49 17.02 12.17
C ALA A 221 27.33 16.77 13.67
N ALA A 222 28.01 17.57 14.51
CA ALA A 222 27.90 17.38 15.96
C ALA A 222 26.49 17.65 16.47
N SER A 223 25.85 18.69 15.95
CA SER A 223 24.46 19.03 16.32
C SER A 223 23.51 17.89 15.91
N ILE A 224 23.69 17.37 14.71
CA ILE A 224 22.85 16.28 14.19
C ILE A 224 23.06 15.02 15.04
N LYS A 225 24.31 14.69 15.33
CA LYS A 225 24.61 13.47 16.09
C LYS A 225 23.99 13.54 17.49
N ARG A 226 24.12 14.69 18.18
CA ARG A 226 23.51 14.85 19.50
C ARG A 226 22.01 14.65 19.43
N ALA A 227 21.37 15.17 18.38
CA ALA A 227 19.91 15.05 18.24
C ALA A 227 19.49 13.60 18.05
N VAL A 228 20.22 12.84 17.21
CA VAL A 228 19.88 11.44 17.03
C VAL A 228 20.06 10.66 18.33
N GLU A 229 21.14 10.92 19.05
CA GLU A 229 21.38 10.26 20.35
C GLU A 229 20.26 10.57 21.33
N GLU A 230 19.82 11.81 21.38
CA GLU A 230 18.71 12.21 22.26
C GLU A 230 17.42 11.48 21.84
N ALA A 231 17.14 11.42 20.55
CA ALA A 231 15.93 10.74 20.05
C ALA A 231 15.95 9.26 20.41
N ARG A 232 17.11 8.62 20.28
CA ARG A 232 17.21 7.19 20.59
C ARG A 232 17.08 6.91 22.09
N ALA A 233 17.33 7.89 22.92
CA ALA A 233 17.17 7.72 24.36
C ALA A 233 15.70 7.80 24.80
N VAL A 234 14.82 8.33 23.95
CA VAL A 234 13.39 8.42 24.24
C VAL A 234 12.71 7.20 23.64
N THR A 235 12.21 6.32 24.50
CA THR A 235 11.73 5.02 24.04
C THR A 235 10.20 4.90 23.99
N ASP A 236 9.50 5.90 24.51
CA ASP A 236 8.03 5.85 24.61
C ASP A 236 7.31 6.87 23.74
N LYS A 237 8.03 7.53 22.83
CA LYS A 237 7.45 8.51 21.92
C LYS A 237 8.22 8.48 20.61
N PRO A 238 7.55 8.65 19.47
CA PRO A 238 8.31 8.94 18.26
C PRO A 238 8.98 10.31 18.37
N SER A 239 10.08 10.49 17.65
CA SER A 239 10.84 11.73 17.72
C SER A 239 10.81 12.47 16.39
N LEU A 240 10.65 13.79 16.45
CA LEU A 240 10.79 14.67 15.30
C LEU A 240 12.01 15.54 15.52
N LEU A 241 12.96 15.46 14.59
CA LEU A 241 14.19 16.25 14.59
C LEU A 241 14.02 17.37 13.58
N MET A 242 13.90 18.60 14.06
CA MET A 242 13.69 19.77 13.19
C MET A 242 15.05 20.33 12.79
N CYS A 243 15.47 20.01 11.56
CA CYS A 243 16.80 20.33 11.08
C CYS A 243 16.74 21.54 10.17
N LYS A 244 17.32 22.65 10.62
CA LYS A 244 17.44 23.85 9.79
C LYS A 244 18.46 23.59 8.71
N THR A 245 18.06 23.74 7.46
CA THR A 245 18.95 23.55 6.32
C THR A 245 18.78 24.67 5.31
N ILE A 246 19.69 24.69 4.34
CA ILE A 246 19.61 25.60 3.21
C ILE A 246 19.46 24.73 1.97
N ILE A 247 18.31 24.82 1.32
CA ILE A 247 18.08 24.06 0.08
C ILE A 247 19.13 24.46 -0.95
N GLY A 248 19.67 23.48 -1.67
CA GLY A 248 20.71 23.76 -2.66
C GLY A 248 22.02 24.21 -2.05
N PHE A 249 22.29 23.81 -0.81
CA PHE A 249 23.48 24.21 -0.06
C PHE A 249 24.75 24.04 -0.92
N GLY A 250 25.53 25.11 -1.01
CA GLY A 250 26.78 25.13 -1.79
C GLY A 250 26.65 25.88 -3.10
N SER A 251 25.42 26.16 -3.55
CA SER A 251 25.22 26.90 -4.79
C SER A 251 25.27 28.41 -4.51
N PRO A 252 26.24 29.16 -5.02
CA PRO A 252 26.34 30.56 -4.65
C PRO A 252 25.11 31.40 -5.01
N ASN A 253 24.45 31.10 -6.13
CA ASN A 253 23.39 31.95 -6.61
C ASN A 253 21.98 31.34 -6.42
N LYS A 254 21.88 30.05 -6.16
CA LYS A 254 20.57 29.37 -6.13
C LYS A 254 20.26 28.74 -4.78
N ALA A 255 21.23 28.64 -3.89
CA ALA A 255 20.94 28.12 -2.54
C ALA A 255 19.90 29.00 -1.85
N GLY A 256 19.01 28.36 -1.11
CA GLY A 256 17.98 29.07 -0.36
C GLY A 256 16.86 29.62 -1.21
N THR A 257 16.77 29.21 -2.48
CA THR A 257 15.72 29.68 -3.37
C THR A 257 15.02 28.51 -4.03
N HIS A 258 13.83 28.78 -4.58
CA HIS A 258 13.08 27.74 -5.29
C HIS A 258 13.77 27.32 -6.59
N ASP A 259 14.72 28.09 -7.08
CA ASP A 259 15.43 27.75 -8.31
C ASP A 259 16.20 26.44 -8.19
N SER A 260 16.59 26.05 -6.98
CA SER A 260 17.27 24.78 -6.77
C SER A 260 16.32 23.62 -6.45
N HIS A 261 15.04 23.91 -6.21
CA HIS A 261 14.11 22.87 -5.76
C HIS A 261 13.90 21.79 -6.82
N GLY A 262 13.47 22.16 -8.01
CA GLY A 262 12.99 21.18 -8.99
C GLY A 262 13.55 21.35 -10.39
N ALA A 263 14.73 21.92 -10.53
CA ALA A 263 15.35 22.11 -11.84
C ALA A 263 16.85 21.96 -11.74
N PRO A 264 17.52 21.57 -12.83
CA PRO A 264 18.98 21.54 -12.83
C PRO A 264 19.57 22.91 -12.51
N LEU A 265 20.72 22.92 -11.84
CA LEU A 265 21.36 24.19 -11.48
C LEU A 265 21.91 24.95 -12.71
N GLY A 266 22.24 24.21 -13.77
CA GLY A 266 22.89 24.78 -14.94
C GLY A 266 24.40 24.60 -14.85
N ASP A 267 25.02 24.44 -16.02
CA ASP A 267 26.45 24.13 -16.08
C ASP A 267 27.31 25.21 -15.39
N ALA A 268 26.96 26.49 -15.61
CA ALA A 268 27.70 27.57 -14.99
C ALA A 268 27.57 27.57 -13.47
N GLU A 269 26.36 27.35 -12.96
CA GLU A 269 26.17 27.33 -11.52
C GLU A 269 26.85 26.13 -10.88
N ILE A 270 26.86 24.98 -11.57
CA ILE A 270 27.53 23.79 -11.05
C ILE A 270 29.03 24.05 -10.91
N ALA A 271 29.64 24.73 -11.88
CA ALA A 271 31.06 25.08 -11.77
C ALA A 271 31.33 25.96 -10.55
N LEU A 272 30.44 26.94 -10.31
CA LEU A 272 30.57 27.80 -9.15
C LEU A 272 30.34 27.03 -7.86
N THR A 273 29.42 26.08 -7.88
CA THR A 273 29.11 25.25 -6.71
C THR A 273 30.31 24.38 -6.35
N ARG A 274 30.94 23.76 -7.36
CA ARG A 274 32.17 22.99 -7.12
C ARG A 274 33.22 23.85 -6.45
N GLU A 275 33.39 25.05 -6.93
CA GLU A 275 34.38 25.97 -6.37
C GLU A 275 34.04 26.30 -4.92
N GLN A 276 32.78 26.64 -4.66
CA GLN A 276 32.33 26.99 -3.31
C GLN A 276 32.50 25.84 -2.32
N LEU A 277 32.20 24.61 -2.77
CA LEU A 277 32.33 23.44 -1.91
C LEU A 277 33.78 22.97 -1.77
N GLY A 278 34.67 23.45 -2.60
CA GLY A 278 36.04 22.93 -2.65
C GLY A 278 36.12 21.53 -3.24
N TRP A 279 35.19 21.19 -4.11
CA TRP A 279 35.08 19.84 -4.70
C TRP A 279 35.76 19.87 -6.05
N LYS A 280 36.96 19.29 -6.11
CA LYS A 280 37.82 19.39 -7.28
C LYS A 280 37.62 18.30 -8.31
N TYR A 281 36.74 17.38 -8.07
CA TYR A 281 36.61 16.19 -8.90
C TYR A 281 35.64 16.42 -10.04
N ALA A 282 35.84 15.71 -11.14
CA ALA A 282 35.01 15.80 -12.31
C ALA A 282 33.62 15.17 -12.00
N PRO A 283 32.62 15.45 -12.85
CA PRO A 283 31.31 14.82 -12.64
C PRO A 283 31.43 13.31 -12.56
N PHE A 284 30.73 12.73 -11.55
CA PHE A 284 30.68 11.29 -11.32
C PHE A 284 32.02 10.68 -10.92
N GLU A 285 32.98 11.50 -10.53
CA GLU A 285 34.29 11.03 -10.05
C GLU A 285 34.32 11.15 -8.52
N ILE A 286 34.47 10.01 -7.83
CA ILE A 286 34.57 9.97 -6.37
C ILE A 286 35.92 9.36 -6.02
N PRO A 287 36.75 10.06 -5.24
CA PRO A 287 38.07 9.49 -4.90
C PRO A 287 37.94 8.25 -4.04
N SER A 288 38.94 7.36 -4.19
CA SER A 288 38.90 6.08 -3.47
C SER A 288 38.84 6.26 -1.95
N GLU A 289 39.46 7.31 -1.44
CA GLU A 289 39.47 7.62 -0.01
C GLU A 289 38.07 7.91 0.50
N ILE A 290 37.26 8.60 -0.27
CA ILE A 290 35.85 8.88 0.11
C ILE A 290 35.04 7.61 0.03
N TYR A 291 35.20 6.79 -1.02
CA TYR A 291 34.55 5.50 -1.08
C TYR A 291 34.88 4.64 0.15
N ALA A 292 36.17 4.63 0.54
CA ALA A 292 36.60 3.80 1.66
C ALA A 292 35.88 4.18 2.95
N GLN A 293 35.68 5.49 3.16
CA GLN A 293 35.00 5.94 4.38
C GLN A 293 33.50 5.74 4.35
N TRP A 294 32.88 5.76 3.15
CA TRP A 294 31.45 5.52 3.01
C TRP A 294 31.11 4.03 2.99
N ASP A 295 32.02 3.17 2.60
CA ASP A 295 31.77 1.74 2.37
C ASP A 295 31.26 1.09 3.66
N ALA A 296 30.04 0.58 3.61
CA ALA A 296 29.39 -0.06 4.76
C ALA A 296 29.31 -1.59 4.61
N LYS A 297 29.96 -2.17 3.59
CA LYS A 297 29.79 -3.60 3.34
C LYS A 297 30.36 -4.47 4.46
N GLU A 298 31.57 -4.18 4.89
CA GLU A 298 32.20 -5.00 5.92
C GLU A 298 31.49 -4.85 7.27
N ALA A 299 31.19 -3.61 7.67
CA ALA A 299 30.49 -3.36 8.93
C ALA A 299 29.09 -3.94 8.90
N GLY A 300 28.41 -3.82 7.75
CA GLY A 300 27.06 -4.38 7.62
C GLY A 300 27.05 -5.89 7.71
N GLN A 301 28.03 -6.54 7.07
CA GLN A 301 28.12 -7.99 7.15
C GLN A 301 28.40 -8.44 8.59
N ALA A 302 29.23 -7.70 9.32
CA ALA A 302 29.50 -8.02 10.72
C ALA A 302 28.24 -7.90 11.57
N LYS A 303 27.44 -6.86 11.33
CA LYS A 303 26.21 -6.67 12.09
C LYS A 303 25.20 -7.79 11.81
N GLU A 304 25.07 -8.16 10.54
CA GLU A 304 24.16 -9.25 10.20
C GLU A 304 24.66 -10.58 10.74
N SER A 305 25.97 -10.83 10.69
CA SER A 305 26.51 -12.07 11.26
C SER A 305 26.25 -12.16 12.76
N ALA A 306 26.37 -11.04 13.48
CA ALA A 306 26.04 -11.02 14.90
C ALA A 306 24.57 -11.34 15.12
N TRP A 307 23.69 -10.79 14.26
CA TRP A 307 22.26 -11.10 14.36
C TRP A 307 22.01 -12.57 14.04
N ASN A 308 22.70 -13.12 13.05
CA ASN A 308 22.55 -14.54 12.72
C ASN A 308 22.90 -15.45 13.90
N GLU A 309 23.93 -15.09 14.67
CA GLU A 309 24.26 -15.84 15.87
C GLU A 309 23.16 -15.73 16.91
N LYS A 310 22.63 -14.53 17.09
CA LYS A 310 21.51 -14.30 18.00
C LYS A 310 20.29 -15.12 17.58
N PHE A 311 19.98 -15.14 16.29
CA PHE A 311 18.83 -15.90 15.80
C PHE A 311 19.06 -17.41 15.93
N ALA A 312 20.28 -17.88 15.74
CA ALA A 312 20.59 -19.30 15.92
C ALA A 312 20.35 -19.73 17.37
N ALA A 313 20.75 -18.87 18.34
CA ALA A 313 20.47 -19.16 19.75
C ALA A 313 18.98 -19.16 20.03
N TYR A 314 18.26 -18.23 19.43
CA TYR A 314 16.79 -18.18 19.55
C TYR A 314 16.16 -19.46 18.99
N ALA A 315 16.62 -19.91 17.82
CA ALA A 315 16.08 -21.10 17.17
C ALA A 315 16.34 -22.35 18.00
N LYS A 316 17.47 -22.39 18.71
CA LYS A 316 17.77 -23.51 19.58
C LYS A 316 16.82 -23.53 20.78
N ALA A 317 16.55 -22.37 21.38
CA ALA A 317 15.70 -22.28 22.56
C ALA A 317 14.21 -22.31 22.22
N TYR A 318 13.84 -21.77 21.07
CA TYR A 318 12.44 -21.60 20.66
C TYR A 318 12.28 -22.01 19.20
N PRO A 319 12.42 -23.31 18.89
CA PRO A 319 12.44 -23.74 17.48
C PRO A 319 11.15 -23.49 16.72
N GLN A 320 10.00 -23.61 17.38
CA GLN A 320 8.72 -23.37 16.70
C GLN A 320 8.56 -21.90 16.36
N GLU A 321 8.90 -21.04 17.32
CA GLU A 321 8.81 -19.60 17.11
C GLU A 321 9.78 -19.14 16.00
N ALA A 322 10.98 -19.73 15.97
CA ALA A 322 11.96 -19.37 14.94
C ALA A 322 11.46 -19.76 13.55
N ALA A 323 10.88 -20.95 13.41
CA ALA A 323 10.33 -21.39 12.14
C ALA A 323 9.19 -20.48 11.69
N GLU A 324 8.34 -20.10 12.64
CA GLU A 324 7.21 -19.22 12.34
C GLU A 324 7.70 -17.83 11.92
N PHE A 325 8.70 -17.29 12.62
CA PHE A 325 9.29 -16.00 12.25
C PHE A 325 9.83 -16.04 10.82
N THR A 326 10.58 -17.09 10.49
CA THR A 326 11.17 -17.24 9.17
C THR A 326 10.09 -17.32 8.09
N ARG A 327 9.04 -18.13 8.33
CA ARG A 327 7.94 -18.25 7.36
C ARG A 327 7.27 -16.91 7.12
N ARG A 328 6.98 -16.18 8.22
CA ARG A 328 6.26 -14.91 8.12
C ARG A 328 7.10 -13.85 7.41
N MET A 329 8.40 -13.78 7.72
CA MET A 329 9.27 -12.80 7.07
C MET A 329 9.45 -13.08 5.58
N LYS A 330 9.36 -14.35 5.17
CA LYS A 330 9.41 -14.70 3.75
C LYS A 330 8.06 -14.51 3.05
N GLY A 331 7.00 -14.29 3.80
CA GLY A 331 5.67 -14.15 3.22
C GLY A 331 5.05 -15.45 2.74
N GLU A 332 5.58 -16.59 3.18
CA GLU A 332 5.06 -17.90 2.77
C GLU A 332 3.80 -18.24 3.54
N MET A 333 2.88 -18.93 2.87
CA MET A 333 1.65 -19.39 3.52
C MET A 333 1.94 -20.58 4.41
N PRO A 334 1.15 -20.76 5.50
CA PRO A 334 1.25 -21.99 6.27
C PRO A 334 0.94 -23.19 5.37
N SER A 335 1.64 -24.31 5.60
CA SER A 335 1.54 -25.47 4.71
C SER A 335 0.14 -26.08 4.68
N ASP A 336 -0.65 -25.91 5.74
CA ASP A 336 -1.99 -26.49 5.81
C ASP A 336 -3.10 -25.52 5.41
N PHE A 337 -2.76 -24.28 5.05
CA PHE A 337 -3.79 -23.27 4.81
C PHE A 337 -4.69 -23.63 3.63
N ASP A 338 -4.10 -24.03 2.49
CA ASP A 338 -4.89 -24.30 1.29
C ASP A 338 -5.94 -25.37 1.56
N ALA A 339 -5.54 -26.49 2.18
CA ALA A 339 -6.47 -27.59 2.43
C ALA A 339 -7.57 -27.17 3.41
N LYS A 340 -7.22 -26.45 4.47
CA LYS A 340 -8.22 -26.04 5.46
C LYS A 340 -9.16 -24.99 4.91
N ALA A 341 -8.65 -24.08 4.06
CA ALA A 341 -9.51 -23.09 3.43
C ALA A 341 -10.50 -23.76 2.48
N LYS A 342 -10.05 -24.72 1.69
CA LYS A 342 -10.93 -25.46 0.79
C LYS A 342 -12.01 -26.23 1.57
N GLU A 343 -11.64 -26.81 2.69
CA GLU A 343 -12.59 -27.52 3.54
C GLU A 343 -13.68 -26.57 4.06
N PHE A 344 -13.28 -25.37 4.51
CA PHE A 344 -14.22 -24.36 4.97
C PHE A 344 -15.18 -23.96 3.86
N ILE A 345 -14.63 -23.71 2.66
CA ILE A 345 -15.46 -23.30 1.51
C ILE A 345 -16.47 -24.38 1.15
N ALA A 346 -16.03 -25.64 1.12
CA ALA A 346 -16.95 -26.76 0.83
C ALA A 346 -18.05 -26.87 1.87
N LYS A 347 -17.72 -26.64 3.13
CA LYS A 347 -18.72 -26.64 4.21
C LYS A 347 -19.78 -25.56 4.00
N LEU A 348 -19.33 -24.36 3.58
CA LEU A 348 -20.27 -23.28 3.31
C LEU A 348 -21.23 -23.66 2.19
N GLN A 349 -20.70 -24.26 1.12
CA GLN A 349 -21.56 -24.65 0.01
C GLN A 349 -22.59 -25.70 0.44
N ALA A 350 -22.21 -26.60 1.33
CA ALA A 350 -23.10 -27.66 1.82
C ALA A 350 -24.12 -27.16 2.82
N ASN A 351 -23.95 -25.96 3.39
CA ASN A 351 -24.82 -25.42 4.43
C ASN A 351 -25.29 -24.02 4.05
N PRO A 352 -26.22 -23.92 3.09
CA PRO A 352 -26.63 -22.60 2.58
C PRO A 352 -27.14 -21.65 3.65
N ALA A 353 -26.80 -20.38 3.47
CA ALA A 353 -27.29 -19.33 4.35
C ALA A 353 -27.53 -18.05 3.54
N LYS A 354 -28.56 -17.32 3.91
CA LYS A 354 -28.86 -16.03 3.32
C LYS A 354 -28.34 -14.95 4.26
N ILE A 355 -27.13 -14.48 3.99
CA ILE A 355 -26.49 -13.49 4.84
C ILE A 355 -25.82 -12.41 3.98
N ALA A 356 -25.60 -11.26 4.59
CA ALA A 356 -24.86 -10.18 3.93
C ALA A 356 -23.44 -10.62 3.64
N SER A 357 -22.88 -10.16 2.52
CA SER A 357 -21.51 -10.57 2.24
C SER A 357 -20.50 -9.95 3.20
N ARG A 358 -20.82 -8.79 3.83
CA ARG A 358 -19.94 -8.30 4.91
C ARG A 358 -19.91 -9.28 6.08
N LYS A 359 -21.04 -9.94 6.39
CA LYS A 359 -21.08 -10.96 7.44
C LYS A 359 -20.32 -12.21 7.00
N ALA A 360 -20.49 -12.59 5.75
CA ALA A 360 -19.74 -13.71 5.18
C ALA A 360 -18.23 -13.44 5.26
N SER A 361 -17.84 -12.19 5.03
CA SER A 361 -16.45 -11.77 5.18
C SER A 361 -15.97 -11.96 6.62
N GLN A 362 -16.79 -11.54 7.60
CA GLN A 362 -16.43 -11.75 9.00
C GLN A 362 -16.28 -13.24 9.31
N ASN A 363 -17.17 -14.06 8.77
CA ASN A 363 -17.09 -15.51 8.98
C ASN A 363 -15.81 -16.09 8.37
N ALA A 364 -15.38 -15.55 7.22
CA ALA A 364 -14.11 -15.98 6.62
C ALA A 364 -12.92 -15.55 7.49
N ILE A 365 -12.95 -14.34 8.01
CA ILE A 365 -11.90 -13.88 8.94
C ILE A 365 -11.85 -14.80 10.17
N GLU A 366 -13.02 -15.16 10.69
CA GLU A 366 -13.11 -16.05 11.84
C GLU A 366 -12.51 -17.42 11.55
N ALA A 367 -12.71 -17.93 10.32
CA ALA A 367 -12.18 -19.24 9.93
C ALA A 367 -10.69 -19.19 9.64
N PHE A 368 -10.24 -18.14 8.97
CA PHE A 368 -8.84 -18.05 8.54
C PHE A 368 -7.92 -17.46 9.61
N GLY A 369 -8.46 -16.63 10.49
CA GLY A 369 -7.64 -15.98 11.52
C GLY A 369 -6.81 -16.94 12.34
N PRO A 370 -7.40 -18.02 12.87
CA PRO A 370 -6.60 -18.98 13.63
C PRO A 370 -5.48 -19.65 12.81
N LEU A 371 -5.62 -19.69 11.49
CA LEU A 371 -4.61 -20.29 10.61
C LEU A 371 -3.50 -19.31 10.24
N LEU A 372 -3.73 -18.00 10.44
CA LEU A 372 -2.85 -16.94 9.93
C LEU A 372 -2.45 -16.00 11.07
N PRO A 373 -1.48 -16.39 11.90
CA PRO A 373 -1.05 -15.49 12.98
C PRO A 373 -0.47 -14.17 12.49
N GLU A 374 -0.12 -14.08 11.22
CA GLU A 374 0.39 -12.84 10.61
C GLU A 374 -0.69 -11.82 10.28
N PHE A 375 -1.97 -12.17 10.40
CA PHE A 375 -3.05 -11.18 10.19
C PHE A 375 -2.85 -9.98 11.12
N LEU A 376 -2.96 -8.80 10.54
CA LEU A 376 -2.96 -7.55 11.30
C LEU A 376 -4.04 -6.68 10.66
N GLY A 377 -5.24 -6.80 11.18
CA GLY A 377 -6.41 -6.17 10.59
C GLY A 377 -6.71 -4.81 11.18
N GLY A 378 -7.71 -4.15 10.60
CA GLY A 378 -8.13 -2.87 11.13
C GLY A 378 -9.26 -2.25 10.34
N SER A 379 -9.77 -1.16 10.87
CA SER A 379 -10.86 -0.43 10.24
C SER A 379 -10.71 1.05 10.58
N ALA A 380 -11.23 1.90 9.68
CA ALA A 380 -11.22 3.34 9.89
C ALA A 380 -12.47 3.74 10.69
N ASP A 381 -12.49 3.28 11.95
CA ASP A 381 -13.55 3.58 12.93
C ASP A 381 -14.91 3.02 12.54
N LEU A 382 -14.91 1.90 11.78
CA LEU A 382 -16.16 1.29 11.31
C LEU A 382 -16.22 -0.20 11.62
N ALA A 383 -15.45 -0.68 12.60
CA ALA A 383 -15.40 -2.13 12.88
C ALA A 383 -16.77 -2.77 13.06
N PRO A 384 -17.72 -2.15 13.82
CA PRO A 384 -19.05 -2.78 13.95
C PRO A 384 -19.86 -2.81 12.66
N SER A 385 -19.58 -1.91 11.72
CA SER A 385 -20.29 -1.85 10.44
C SER A 385 -19.62 -2.67 9.36
N ASN A 386 -18.28 -2.60 9.30
CA ASN A 386 -17.50 -3.39 8.32
C ASN A 386 -17.44 -4.86 8.73
N LEU A 387 -17.65 -5.18 10.01
CA LEU A 387 -17.60 -6.53 10.55
C LEU A 387 -16.21 -7.14 10.36
N THR A 388 -15.18 -6.43 10.87
CA THR A 388 -13.80 -6.86 10.70
C THR A 388 -13.14 -7.35 11.99
N LEU A 389 -13.86 -7.28 13.11
CA LEU A 389 -13.40 -7.93 14.34
C LEU A 389 -13.83 -9.38 14.35
N TRP A 390 -12.98 -10.23 14.92
CA TRP A 390 -13.28 -11.65 15.06
C TRP A 390 -12.90 -12.09 16.46
N SER A 391 -13.26 -13.32 16.84
CA SER A 391 -13.12 -13.76 18.23
C SER A 391 -11.68 -13.72 18.72
N GLY A 392 -10.71 -13.82 17.82
CA GLY A 392 -9.30 -13.75 18.19
C GLY A 392 -8.69 -12.36 18.08
N SER A 393 -9.49 -11.34 17.76
CA SER A 393 -8.96 -9.99 17.63
C SER A 393 -8.45 -9.45 18.95
N LYS A 394 -7.28 -8.80 18.91
CA LYS A 394 -6.69 -8.15 20.06
C LYS A 394 -6.07 -6.84 19.61
N ALA A 395 -6.52 -5.74 20.17
CA ALA A 395 -6.09 -4.42 19.70
C ALA A 395 -4.64 -4.13 20.12
N ILE A 396 -3.84 -3.61 19.20
CA ILE A 396 -2.43 -3.34 19.50
C ILE A 396 -2.25 -2.22 20.52
N ASN A 397 -3.23 -1.32 20.64
CA ASN A 397 -3.13 -0.26 21.64
C ASN A 397 -3.34 -0.77 23.07
N GLU A 398 -3.93 -1.96 23.21
CA GLU A 398 -4.09 -2.60 24.51
C GLU A 398 -2.99 -3.61 24.79
N ASP A 399 -2.46 -4.24 23.76
CA ASP A 399 -1.44 -5.28 23.87
C ASP A 399 -0.59 -5.19 22.61
N ALA A 400 0.68 -4.81 22.78
CA ALA A 400 1.56 -4.62 21.63
C ALA A 400 1.69 -5.88 20.77
N ALA A 401 1.47 -7.07 21.34
CA ALA A 401 1.51 -8.33 20.57
C ALA A 401 0.20 -8.63 19.85
N GLY A 402 -0.72 -7.69 19.79
CA GLY A 402 -2.04 -7.89 19.21
C GLY A 402 -2.04 -8.00 17.70
N ASN A 403 -3.25 -8.07 17.16
CA ASN A 403 -3.44 -8.34 15.72
C ASN A 403 -4.51 -7.44 15.08
N TYR A 404 -4.86 -6.35 15.74
CA TYR A 404 -5.90 -5.47 15.22
C TYR A 404 -5.54 -4.01 15.53
N ILE A 405 -5.72 -3.14 14.54
CA ILE A 405 -5.42 -1.72 14.66
C ILE A 405 -6.72 -0.92 14.55
N HIS A 406 -7.03 -0.14 15.57
CA HIS A 406 -8.10 0.84 15.48
C HIS A 406 -7.51 2.11 14.87
N TYR A 407 -7.70 2.26 13.56
CA TYR A 407 -7.09 3.37 12.82
C TYR A 407 -7.76 4.71 13.12
N GLY A 408 -9.01 4.70 13.61
CA GLY A 408 -9.78 5.92 13.69
C GLY A 408 -10.24 6.37 12.30
N VAL A 409 -10.85 7.54 12.21
CA VAL A 409 -11.38 8.02 10.93
C VAL A 409 -10.21 8.59 10.12
N ARG A 410 -9.45 7.67 9.51
CA ARG A 410 -8.22 7.99 8.79
C ARG A 410 -8.06 7.05 7.59
N GLU A 411 -8.96 7.15 6.61
CA GLU A 411 -8.96 6.20 5.48
C GLU A 411 -7.65 6.22 4.70
N PHE A 412 -7.13 7.40 4.42
CA PHE A 412 -5.90 7.57 3.66
C PHE A 412 -4.71 7.06 4.47
N GLY A 413 -4.61 7.53 5.71
CA GLY A 413 -3.53 7.08 6.60
C GLY A 413 -3.54 5.58 6.81
N MET A 414 -4.74 5.01 7.04
CA MET A 414 -4.89 3.56 7.24
C MET A 414 -4.30 2.77 6.08
N THR A 415 -4.69 3.13 4.87
CA THR A 415 -4.26 2.38 3.70
C THR A 415 -2.75 2.49 3.49
N ALA A 416 -2.20 3.70 3.67
CA ALA A 416 -0.76 3.92 3.50
C ALA A 416 0.05 3.28 4.63
N ILE A 417 -0.47 3.30 5.87
CA ILE A 417 0.16 2.59 6.99
C ILE A 417 0.22 1.10 6.68
N ALA A 418 -0.89 0.55 6.20
CA ALA A 418 -0.94 -0.88 5.85
C ALA A 418 0.05 -1.21 4.75
N ASN A 419 0.24 -0.30 3.77
CA ASN A 419 1.28 -0.49 2.77
C ASN A 419 2.65 -0.61 3.44
N GLY A 420 2.92 0.25 4.43
CA GLY A 420 4.18 0.20 5.16
C GLY A 420 4.35 -1.09 5.95
N ILE A 421 3.28 -1.58 6.55
CA ILE A 421 3.31 -2.85 7.28
C ILE A 421 3.66 -3.99 6.31
N SER A 422 3.02 -4.00 5.16
CA SER A 422 3.30 -5.01 4.14
C SER A 422 4.75 -4.95 3.67
N LEU A 423 5.24 -3.72 3.41
CA LEU A 423 6.62 -3.52 2.96
C LEU A 423 7.63 -4.00 4.00
N HIS A 424 7.32 -3.81 5.29
CA HIS A 424 8.22 -4.25 6.35
C HIS A 424 8.39 -5.77 6.35
N GLY A 425 7.31 -6.49 6.12
CA GLY A 425 7.32 -7.94 6.19
C GLY A 425 6.89 -8.44 7.56
N GLY A 426 6.47 -9.70 7.58
CA GLY A 426 6.06 -10.36 8.82
C GLY A 426 4.57 -10.33 9.09
N PHE A 427 3.81 -9.54 8.36
CA PHE A 427 2.38 -9.38 8.56
C PHE A 427 1.63 -9.37 7.25
N LEU A 428 0.38 -9.77 7.31
CA LEU A 428 -0.58 -9.61 6.22
C LEU A 428 -1.65 -8.64 6.71
N PRO A 429 -1.61 -7.38 6.28
CA PRO A 429 -2.62 -6.44 6.75
C PRO A 429 -3.94 -6.58 6.01
N TYR A 430 -5.05 -6.42 6.74
CA TYR A 430 -6.32 -6.11 6.10
C TYR A 430 -6.86 -4.81 6.69
N THR A 431 -7.51 -4.03 5.84
CA THR A 431 -8.02 -2.71 6.20
C THR A 431 -9.48 -2.64 5.80
N SER A 432 -10.20 -1.66 6.34
CA SER A 432 -11.63 -1.63 6.08
C SER A 432 -12.21 -0.23 6.24
N THR A 433 -13.15 0.08 5.35
CA THR A 433 -14.00 1.25 5.44
C THR A 433 -15.23 1.00 4.54
N PHE A 434 -16.19 1.90 4.53
CA PHE A 434 -17.26 1.87 3.53
C PHE A 434 -16.65 2.05 2.13
N LEU A 435 -17.18 1.35 1.15
CA LEU A 435 -16.63 1.45 -0.21
C LEU A 435 -16.54 2.90 -0.68
N MET A 436 -17.58 3.69 -0.41
CA MET A 436 -17.59 5.10 -0.86
C MET A 436 -16.34 5.84 -0.39
N PHE A 437 -15.88 5.54 0.81
CA PHE A 437 -14.78 6.30 1.38
C PHE A 437 -13.40 5.83 0.94
N VAL A 438 -13.35 4.85 0.01
CA VAL A 438 -12.10 4.60 -0.72
C VAL A 438 -11.62 5.89 -1.43
N GLU A 439 -12.57 6.79 -1.71
CA GLU A 439 -12.21 8.06 -2.35
C GLU A 439 -11.18 8.85 -1.55
N TYR A 440 -11.27 8.80 -0.21
CA TYR A 440 -10.28 9.46 0.63
C TYR A 440 -8.91 8.78 0.56
N ALA A 441 -8.89 7.48 0.28
CA ALA A 441 -7.67 6.69 0.32
C ALA A 441 -7.09 6.41 -1.06
N ARG A 442 -7.69 6.96 -2.11
CA ARG A 442 -7.47 6.52 -3.49
C ARG A 442 -6.01 6.41 -3.87
N ASN A 443 -5.19 7.40 -3.50
CA ASN A 443 -3.79 7.36 -3.93
C ASN A 443 -3.02 6.27 -3.20
N ALA A 444 -3.34 5.97 -1.94
CA ALA A 444 -2.67 4.88 -1.23
C ALA A 444 -3.09 3.52 -1.78
N VAL A 445 -4.33 3.39 -2.24
CA VAL A 445 -4.78 2.17 -2.93
C VAL A 445 -3.97 1.97 -4.21
N ARG A 446 -3.81 3.05 -4.99
CA ARG A 446 -3.01 3.00 -6.20
C ARG A 446 -1.56 2.62 -5.89
N MET A 447 -1.02 3.16 -4.79
CA MET A 447 0.34 2.85 -4.40
C MET A 447 0.51 1.39 -4.01
N ALA A 448 -0.49 0.79 -3.34
CA ALA A 448 -0.42 -0.64 -3.03
C ALA A 448 -0.29 -1.45 -4.31
N ALA A 449 -1.08 -1.12 -5.33
CA ALA A 449 -1.05 -1.82 -6.62
C ALA A 449 0.28 -1.59 -7.33
N LEU A 450 0.74 -0.34 -7.35
CA LEU A 450 1.99 0.02 -8.02
C LEU A 450 3.19 -0.69 -7.38
N MET A 451 3.22 -0.74 -6.05
CA MET A 451 4.30 -1.37 -5.32
C MET A 451 4.14 -2.88 -5.19
N LYS A 452 3.04 -3.43 -5.68
CA LYS A 452 2.76 -4.87 -5.64
C LYS A 452 2.68 -5.40 -4.21
N GLN A 453 2.05 -4.63 -3.33
CA GLN A 453 2.01 -4.97 -1.92
C GLN A 453 0.74 -5.72 -1.56
N ARG A 454 0.90 -6.71 -0.69
CA ARG A 454 -0.21 -7.51 -0.17
C ARG A 454 -0.98 -6.68 0.84
N GLN A 455 -2.24 -6.48 0.56
CA GLN A 455 -3.15 -5.85 1.51
C GLN A 455 -4.55 -6.27 1.09
N VAL A 456 -5.34 -6.82 2.02
CA VAL A 456 -6.73 -7.14 1.74
C VAL A 456 -7.57 -5.95 2.21
N MET A 457 -8.26 -5.32 1.26
CA MET A 457 -9.05 -4.12 1.52
C MET A 457 -10.53 -4.51 1.56
N VAL A 458 -11.14 -4.39 2.73
CA VAL A 458 -12.52 -4.81 2.95
C VAL A 458 -13.40 -3.57 2.83
N TYR A 459 -14.17 -3.50 1.74
CA TYR A 459 -15.02 -2.34 1.44
C TYR A 459 -16.48 -2.77 1.47
N THR A 460 -17.18 -2.34 2.51
CA THR A 460 -18.59 -2.72 2.71
C THR A 460 -19.53 -1.62 2.25
N HIS A 461 -20.84 -1.94 2.26
CA HIS A 461 -21.88 -0.99 1.89
C HIS A 461 -21.69 -0.57 0.44
N ASP A 462 -21.76 -1.57 -0.44
CA ASP A 462 -21.18 -1.54 -1.78
C ASP A 462 -22.06 -0.86 -2.84
N SER A 463 -23.30 -0.49 -2.52
CA SER A 463 -24.22 0.01 -3.55
C SER A 463 -25.38 0.79 -2.92
N ILE A 464 -26.35 1.16 -3.74
CA ILE A 464 -27.59 1.73 -3.24
C ILE A 464 -28.29 0.80 -2.24
N GLY A 465 -27.90 -0.48 -2.21
CA GLY A 465 -28.45 -1.43 -1.27
C GLY A 465 -28.19 -1.09 0.19
N LEU A 466 -27.33 -0.15 0.48
CA LEU A 466 -27.14 0.28 1.88
C LEU A 466 -28.31 1.11 2.39
N GLY A 467 -29.05 1.75 1.48
CA GLY A 467 -30.33 2.33 1.86
C GLY A 467 -30.31 3.80 2.23
N GLU A 468 -30.87 4.11 3.39
CA GLU A 468 -31.30 5.46 3.77
C GLU A 468 -30.16 6.48 3.91
N ASP A 469 -28.92 6.04 4.09
CA ASP A 469 -27.80 6.99 4.20
C ASP A 469 -27.61 7.84 2.95
N GLY A 470 -28.10 7.38 1.82
CA GLY A 470 -28.24 8.22 0.64
C GLY A 470 -26.99 8.37 -0.18
N PRO A 471 -27.03 9.31 -1.14
CA PRO A 471 -26.00 9.39 -2.18
C PRO A 471 -24.60 9.73 -1.67
N THR A 472 -24.46 10.34 -0.49
CA THR A 472 -23.12 10.60 0.04
C THR A 472 -22.41 9.31 0.44
N HIS A 473 -23.16 8.24 0.66
CA HIS A 473 -22.61 6.96 1.11
C HIS A 473 -22.76 5.84 0.10
N GLN A 474 -23.59 6.03 -0.94
CA GLN A 474 -23.89 4.99 -1.93
C GLN A 474 -22.88 5.03 -3.06
N PRO A 475 -22.03 4.01 -3.20
CA PRO A 475 -21.09 3.98 -4.31
C PRO A 475 -21.82 3.79 -5.63
N VAL A 476 -21.29 4.41 -6.67
CA VAL A 476 -21.73 4.22 -8.05
C VAL A 476 -20.52 3.91 -8.92
N GLU A 477 -19.55 4.84 -8.95
CA GLU A 477 -18.37 4.71 -9.82
C GLU A 477 -17.16 4.07 -9.13
N GLN A 478 -17.27 3.72 -7.85
CA GLN A 478 -16.08 3.30 -7.08
C GLN A 478 -15.60 1.90 -7.45
N VAL A 479 -16.52 0.96 -7.70
CA VAL A 479 -16.07 -0.38 -8.13
C VAL A 479 -15.35 -0.29 -9.47
N ALA A 480 -15.90 0.49 -10.41
CA ALA A 480 -15.25 0.69 -11.70
C ALA A 480 -13.87 1.31 -11.55
N SER A 481 -13.75 2.29 -10.64
CA SER A 481 -12.46 2.93 -10.38
C SER A 481 -11.43 1.91 -9.91
N LEU A 482 -11.82 1.01 -9.02
CA LEU A 482 -10.91 -0.05 -8.56
C LEU A 482 -10.56 -0.99 -9.70
N ARG A 483 -11.55 -1.37 -10.50
CA ARG A 483 -11.34 -2.32 -11.60
C ARG A 483 -10.41 -1.78 -12.68
N VAL A 484 -10.41 -0.47 -12.95
CA VAL A 484 -9.51 0.08 -13.98
C VAL A 484 -8.11 0.36 -13.45
N THR A 485 -7.87 0.22 -12.15
CA THR A 485 -6.54 0.43 -11.58
C THR A 485 -5.65 -0.76 -11.93
N PRO A 486 -4.52 -0.53 -12.61
CA PRO A 486 -3.63 -1.65 -12.94
C PRO A 486 -3.19 -2.40 -11.68
N ASN A 487 -3.09 -3.71 -11.80
CA ASN A 487 -2.61 -4.61 -10.76
C ASN A 487 -3.47 -4.65 -9.50
N MET A 488 -4.67 -4.08 -9.54
CA MET A 488 -5.64 -4.21 -8.47
C MET A 488 -6.49 -5.44 -8.74
N SER A 489 -6.73 -6.29 -7.73
CA SER A 489 -7.69 -7.39 -7.88
C SER A 489 -8.94 -7.04 -7.10
N THR A 490 -10.08 -6.99 -7.80
CA THR A 490 -11.33 -6.51 -7.23
C THR A 490 -12.36 -7.64 -7.28
N TRP A 491 -12.97 -7.97 -6.12
CA TRP A 491 -13.90 -9.08 -5.98
C TRP A 491 -15.21 -8.59 -5.38
N ARG A 492 -16.31 -8.83 -6.10
CA ARG A 492 -17.65 -8.49 -5.61
C ARG A 492 -18.48 -9.77 -5.52
N PRO A 493 -18.40 -10.48 -4.39
CA PRO A 493 -19.00 -11.82 -4.27
C PRO A 493 -20.52 -11.78 -4.11
N CYS A 494 -21.18 -12.83 -4.57
CA CYS A 494 -22.63 -12.89 -4.58
C CYS A 494 -23.23 -13.60 -3.36
N ASP A 495 -22.42 -14.33 -2.61
CA ASP A 495 -22.92 -15.07 -1.45
C ASP A 495 -21.75 -15.43 -0.55
N GLN A 496 -22.04 -16.19 0.52
CA GLN A 496 -20.98 -16.52 1.48
C GLN A 496 -19.87 -17.38 0.87
N VAL A 497 -20.21 -18.18 -0.14
CA VAL A 497 -19.22 -19.07 -0.76
C VAL A 497 -18.24 -18.26 -1.58
N GLU A 498 -18.74 -17.39 -2.47
CA GLU A 498 -17.86 -16.52 -3.23
C GLU A 498 -17.06 -15.59 -2.32
N SER A 499 -17.65 -15.16 -1.20
CA SER A 499 -16.93 -14.30 -0.25
C SER A 499 -15.72 -15.02 0.35
N ALA A 500 -15.90 -16.29 0.71
CA ALA A 500 -14.80 -17.07 1.27
C ALA A 500 -13.71 -17.33 0.23
N VAL A 501 -14.10 -17.59 -1.03
CA VAL A 501 -13.13 -17.77 -2.10
C VAL A 501 -12.35 -16.49 -2.34
N ALA A 502 -13.04 -15.34 -2.32
CA ALA A 502 -12.39 -14.04 -2.51
C ALA A 502 -11.38 -13.78 -1.40
N TRP A 503 -11.72 -14.09 -0.15
CA TRP A 503 -10.79 -13.96 0.96
C TRP A 503 -9.57 -14.85 0.78
N LYS A 504 -9.81 -16.11 0.39
CA LYS A 504 -8.70 -17.04 0.15
C LYS A 504 -7.77 -16.49 -0.94
N TYR A 505 -8.35 -15.99 -2.03
CA TYR A 505 -7.58 -15.41 -3.12
C TYR A 505 -6.73 -14.24 -2.62
N GLY A 506 -7.33 -13.34 -1.85
CA GLY A 506 -6.62 -12.17 -1.35
C GLY A 506 -5.49 -12.52 -0.39
N VAL A 507 -5.73 -13.50 0.47
CA VAL A 507 -4.72 -13.97 1.41
C VAL A 507 -3.54 -14.61 0.67
N GLU A 508 -3.84 -15.37 -0.37
CA GLU A 508 -2.79 -16.10 -1.11
C GLU A 508 -2.04 -15.24 -2.12
N ARG A 509 -2.62 -14.12 -2.52
CA ARG A 509 -2.00 -13.27 -3.55
C ARG A 509 -0.72 -12.64 -3.04
N GLN A 510 0.38 -12.80 -3.78
CA GLN A 510 1.69 -12.34 -3.34
C GLN A 510 2.15 -11.04 -4.02
N ASP A 511 1.51 -10.65 -5.13
CA ASP A 511 2.05 -9.58 -5.96
C ASP A 511 1.14 -8.36 -6.11
N GLY A 512 0.23 -8.18 -5.14
CA GLY A 512 -0.61 -7.00 -5.18
C GLY A 512 -1.75 -7.05 -4.19
N PRO A 513 -2.51 -5.95 -4.11
CA PRO A 513 -3.64 -5.86 -3.19
C PRO A 513 -4.91 -6.49 -3.77
N THR A 514 -5.82 -6.83 -2.87
CA THR A 514 -7.13 -7.38 -3.24
C THR A 514 -8.21 -6.58 -2.52
N ALA A 515 -9.19 -6.09 -3.27
CA ALA A 515 -10.33 -5.36 -2.72
C ALA A 515 -11.54 -6.29 -2.71
N LEU A 516 -12.21 -6.36 -1.57
CA LEU A 516 -13.45 -7.15 -1.39
C LEU A 516 -14.62 -6.18 -1.27
N ILE A 517 -15.56 -6.29 -2.18
CA ILE A 517 -16.68 -5.35 -2.31
C ILE A 517 -17.93 -6.05 -1.78
N LEU A 518 -18.41 -5.60 -0.63
CA LEU A 518 -19.33 -6.39 0.18
C LEU A 518 -20.60 -5.64 0.49
N SER A 519 -21.71 -6.38 0.55
CA SER A 519 -23.04 -5.82 0.75
C SER A 519 -23.38 -5.64 2.23
N ARG A 520 -24.24 -4.66 2.50
CA ARG A 520 -24.91 -4.53 3.78
C ARG A 520 -26.13 -5.49 3.87
N GLN A 521 -26.83 -5.65 2.75
CA GLN A 521 -28.04 -6.46 2.70
C GLN A 521 -27.72 -7.95 2.55
N ASN A 522 -28.67 -8.80 2.92
CA ASN A 522 -28.52 -10.25 2.84
C ASN A 522 -28.61 -10.73 1.40
N LEU A 523 -27.85 -11.77 1.09
CA LEU A 523 -27.76 -12.33 -0.26
C LEU A 523 -28.08 -13.82 -0.22
N ALA A 524 -28.88 -14.28 -1.18
CA ALA A 524 -29.23 -15.69 -1.29
C ALA A 524 -28.04 -16.49 -1.82
N GLN A 525 -27.84 -17.67 -1.25
CA GLN A 525 -26.76 -18.54 -1.69
C GLN A 525 -27.15 -19.29 -2.96
N GLN A 526 -26.22 -19.43 -3.88
CA GLN A 526 -26.41 -20.14 -5.14
C GLN A 526 -25.98 -21.59 -5.00
N GLU A 527 -26.68 -22.47 -5.70
CA GLU A 527 -26.28 -23.88 -5.81
C GLU A 527 -25.13 -24.00 -6.79
N ARG A 528 -24.19 -24.92 -6.51
CA ARG A 528 -23.03 -25.14 -7.39
C ARG A 528 -22.61 -26.60 -7.34
N THR A 529 -22.16 -27.08 -8.49
CA THR A 529 -21.43 -28.34 -8.56
C THR A 529 -20.00 -28.15 -8.05
N GLU A 530 -19.30 -29.25 -7.86
CA GLU A 530 -17.89 -29.16 -7.45
C GLU A 530 -17.05 -28.41 -8.49
N GLU A 531 -17.35 -28.61 -9.78
CA GLU A 531 -16.63 -27.89 -10.84
C GLU A 531 -16.89 -26.40 -10.77
N GLN A 532 -18.15 -26.01 -10.59
CA GLN A 532 -18.51 -24.59 -10.45
C GLN A 532 -17.81 -23.98 -9.24
N LEU A 533 -17.81 -24.71 -8.13
CA LEU A 533 -17.13 -24.24 -6.92
C LEU A 533 -15.65 -23.97 -7.18
N ALA A 534 -14.98 -24.89 -7.87
CA ALA A 534 -13.58 -24.74 -8.20
C ALA A 534 -13.34 -23.57 -9.15
N ASN A 535 -14.31 -23.24 -9.99
CA ASN A 535 -14.16 -22.18 -11.00
C ASN A 535 -14.39 -20.77 -10.45
N ILE A 536 -14.90 -20.63 -9.23
CA ILE A 536 -15.09 -19.28 -8.67
C ILE A 536 -13.76 -18.52 -8.69
N ALA A 537 -12.66 -19.19 -8.36
CA ALA A 537 -11.36 -18.54 -8.27
C ALA A 537 -10.87 -18.03 -9.63
N ARG A 538 -11.47 -18.48 -10.72
CA ARG A 538 -11.14 -17.96 -12.06
C ARG A 538 -11.77 -16.60 -12.34
N GLY A 539 -12.62 -16.11 -11.44
CA GLY A 539 -13.17 -14.75 -11.52
C GLY A 539 -14.47 -14.60 -12.28
N GLY A 540 -14.76 -15.54 -13.16
CA GLY A 540 -16.02 -15.58 -13.89
C GLY A 540 -16.29 -17.01 -14.29
N TYR A 541 -17.53 -17.46 -14.14
CA TYR A 541 -17.86 -18.84 -14.42
C TYR A 541 -19.35 -18.98 -14.72
N VAL A 542 -19.70 -20.07 -15.43
CA VAL A 542 -21.09 -20.35 -15.78
C VAL A 542 -21.80 -20.89 -14.55
N LEU A 543 -22.78 -20.12 -14.06
CA LEU A 543 -23.55 -20.52 -12.87
C LEU A 543 -24.83 -21.26 -13.27
N LYS A 544 -25.53 -20.79 -14.30
CA LYS A 544 -26.70 -21.44 -14.85
C LYS A 544 -26.53 -21.54 -16.35
N ASP A 545 -27.04 -22.63 -16.94
CA ASP A 545 -26.79 -22.85 -18.36
C ASP A 545 -28.02 -23.47 -19.02
N CYS A 546 -27.92 -23.71 -20.32
CA CYS A 546 -28.94 -24.34 -21.16
C CYS A 546 -28.31 -25.48 -21.92
N ALA A 547 -29.13 -26.29 -22.59
CA ALA A 547 -28.62 -27.29 -23.50
C ALA A 547 -28.10 -26.60 -24.77
N GLY A 548 -26.88 -26.94 -25.19
CA GLY A 548 -26.30 -26.33 -26.37
C GLY A 548 -25.83 -24.92 -26.15
N GLN A 549 -25.68 -24.17 -27.25
CA GLN A 549 -25.21 -22.82 -27.18
C GLN A 549 -26.34 -21.87 -26.73
N PRO A 550 -26.07 -21.01 -25.76
CA PRO A 550 -27.11 -20.06 -25.37
C PRO A 550 -27.35 -19.00 -26.44
N GLU A 551 -28.55 -18.47 -26.47
CA GLU A 551 -28.87 -17.33 -27.31
C GLU A 551 -28.81 -16.01 -26.52
N LEU A 552 -28.66 -16.10 -25.18
CA LEU A 552 -28.65 -14.94 -24.29
C LEU A 552 -27.75 -15.25 -23.11
N ILE A 553 -26.90 -14.29 -22.72
CA ILE A 553 -26.04 -14.44 -21.54
C ILE A 553 -26.28 -13.28 -20.59
N PHE A 554 -26.56 -13.58 -19.33
CA PHE A 554 -26.54 -12.59 -18.25
C PHE A 554 -25.17 -12.64 -17.58
N ILE A 555 -24.60 -11.46 -17.29
CA ILE A 555 -23.36 -11.32 -16.54
C ILE A 555 -23.68 -10.52 -15.29
N ALA A 556 -23.48 -11.07 -14.11
CA ALA A 556 -23.88 -10.38 -12.88
C ALA A 556 -22.82 -10.56 -11.80
N THR A 557 -22.82 -9.64 -10.84
CA THR A 557 -21.92 -9.65 -9.71
C THR A 557 -22.68 -9.38 -8.43
N GLY A 558 -22.12 -9.81 -7.30
CA GLY A 558 -22.61 -9.42 -6.00
C GLY A 558 -24.10 -9.64 -5.83
N SER A 559 -24.76 -8.65 -5.25
CA SER A 559 -26.18 -8.73 -4.95
C SER A 559 -27.07 -8.90 -6.18
N GLU A 560 -26.56 -8.64 -7.37
CA GLU A 560 -27.38 -8.74 -8.58
C GLU A 560 -27.32 -10.12 -9.22
N VAL A 561 -26.51 -11.04 -8.71
CA VAL A 561 -26.50 -12.42 -9.24
C VAL A 561 -27.86 -13.07 -9.03
N GLU A 562 -28.44 -12.94 -7.83
CA GLU A 562 -29.74 -13.57 -7.59
C GLU A 562 -30.82 -12.95 -8.48
N LEU A 563 -30.70 -11.66 -8.82
CA LEU A 563 -31.63 -11.01 -9.73
C LEU A 563 -31.50 -11.59 -11.15
N ALA A 564 -30.27 -11.78 -11.62
CA ALA A 564 -30.03 -12.38 -12.94
C ALA A 564 -30.53 -13.81 -13.00
N VAL A 565 -30.36 -14.58 -11.91
CA VAL A 565 -30.85 -15.96 -11.85
C VAL A 565 -32.38 -15.98 -11.95
N ALA A 566 -33.07 -15.07 -11.28
CA ALA A 566 -34.52 -14.99 -11.36
C ALA A 566 -34.99 -14.66 -12.76
N ALA A 567 -34.30 -13.72 -13.44
CA ALA A 567 -34.62 -13.41 -14.83
C ALA A 567 -34.36 -14.60 -15.75
N TYR A 568 -33.28 -15.32 -15.53
CA TYR A 568 -32.93 -16.53 -16.26
C TYR A 568 -34.05 -17.57 -16.14
N GLU A 569 -34.55 -17.77 -14.92
CA GLU A 569 -35.61 -18.76 -14.69
C GLU A 569 -36.89 -18.38 -15.44
N LYS A 570 -37.24 -17.11 -15.39
CA LYS A 570 -38.44 -16.64 -16.09
C LYS A 570 -38.32 -16.83 -17.60
N LEU A 571 -37.19 -16.46 -18.18
CA LEU A 571 -36.97 -16.61 -19.62
C LEU A 571 -36.85 -18.06 -20.05
N THR A 572 -36.23 -18.89 -19.23
CA THR A 572 -36.13 -20.32 -19.52
C THR A 572 -37.53 -20.95 -19.57
N ALA A 573 -38.43 -20.55 -18.68
CA ALA A 573 -39.81 -21.01 -18.69
C ALA A 573 -40.54 -20.62 -19.97
N GLU A 574 -40.07 -19.54 -20.60
CA GLU A 574 -40.65 -19.09 -21.88
C GLU A 574 -39.93 -19.68 -23.10
N GLY A 575 -38.97 -20.58 -22.88
CA GLY A 575 -38.29 -21.26 -23.96
C GLY A 575 -37.01 -20.59 -24.45
N VAL A 576 -36.55 -19.54 -23.79
CA VAL A 576 -35.31 -18.88 -24.17
C VAL A 576 -34.10 -19.69 -23.63
N LYS A 577 -33.11 -19.91 -24.49
CA LYS A 577 -31.87 -20.59 -24.08
C LYS A 577 -30.94 -19.56 -23.49
N ALA A 578 -30.89 -19.49 -22.18
CA ALA A 578 -30.15 -18.47 -21.48
C ALA A 578 -29.08 -19.07 -20.60
N ARG A 579 -28.08 -18.26 -20.30
CA ARG A 579 -26.96 -18.58 -19.42
C ARG A 579 -26.79 -17.46 -18.41
N VAL A 580 -26.41 -17.83 -17.18
CA VAL A 580 -25.98 -16.83 -16.19
C VAL A 580 -24.51 -17.05 -15.88
N VAL A 581 -23.73 -16.00 -16.03
CA VAL A 581 -22.33 -15.97 -15.63
C VAL A 581 -22.22 -15.14 -14.37
N SER A 582 -21.71 -15.75 -13.30
CA SER A 582 -21.31 -14.97 -12.12
C SER A 582 -19.88 -14.48 -12.34
N MET A 583 -19.66 -13.19 -12.16
CA MET A 583 -18.40 -12.55 -12.49
C MET A 583 -17.85 -11.82 -11.26
N PRO A 584 -17.51 -12.55 -10.17
CA PRO A 584 -17.05 -11.83 -8.98
C PRO A 584 -15.78 -11.01 -9.19
N SER A 585 -14.93 -11.39 -10.14
CA SER A 585 -13.70 -10.63 -10.39
C SER A 585 -13.37 -10.59 -11.87
N THR A 586 -13.56 -9.42 -12.47
CA THR A 586 -13.23 -9.28 -13.91
C THR A 586 -11.73 -9.40 -14.15
N ASP A 587 -10.89 -8.92 -13.24
CA ASP A 587 -9.44 -9.01 -13.46
C ASP A 587 -8.95 -10.46 -13.40
N ALA A 588 -9.49 -11.26 -12.49
CA ALA A 588 -9.12 -12.66 -12.43
C ALA A 588 -9.61 -13.40 -13.68
N PHE A 589 -10.81 -13.08 -14.14
CA PHE A 589 -11.36 -13.70 -15.36
C PHE A 589 -10.53 -13.32 -16.60
N ASP A 590 -10.17 -12.06 -16.72
CA ASP A 590 -9.41 -11.59 -17.88
C ASP A 590 -8.04 -12.27 -17.99
N LYS A 591 -7.50 -12.76 -16.88
CA LYS A 591 -6.21 -13.45 -16.86
C LYS A 591 -6.31 -14.92 -17.25
N GLN A 592 -7.53 -15.45 -17.38
CA GLN A 592 -7.69 -16.86 -17.78
C GLN A 592 -7.30 -17.05 -19.24
N ASP A 593 -7.00 -18.30 -19.61
CA ASP A 593 -6.64 -18.56 -21.00
C ASP A 593 -7.84 -18.34 -21.93
N ALA A 594 -7.53 -18.18 -23.21
CA ALA A 594 -8.55 -17.86 -24.20
C ALA A 594 -9.63 -18.94 -24.30
N ALA A 595 -9.24 -20.20 -24.17
CA ALA A 595 -10.22 -21.30 -24.26
C ALA A 595 -11.24 -21.24 -23.14
N TYR A 596 -10.76 -20.97 -21.91
CA TYR A 596 -11.69 -20.85 -20.77
C TYR A 596 -12.61 -19.64 -20.95
N ARG A 597 -12.05 -18.48 -21.33
CA ARG A 597 -12.87 -17.29 -21.52
C ARG A 597 -13.93 -17.50 -22.60
N GLU A 598 -13.55 -18.18 -23.68
CA GLU A 598 -14.52 -18.47 -24.74
C GLU A 598 -15.61 -19.44 -24.26
N SER A 599 -15.25 -20.40 -23.41
CA SER A 599 -16.25 -21.32 -22.87
C SER A 599 -17.30 -20.62 -22.03
N VAL A 600 -16.92 -19.53 -21.34
CA VAL A 600 -17.82 -18.77 -20.47
C VAL A 600 -18.61 -17.74 -21.26
N LEU A 601 -17.92 -16.97 -22.09
CA LEU A 601 -18.51 -15.87 -22.88
C LEU A 601 -18.17 -16.09 -24.36
N PRO A 602 -18.84 -17.03 -25.02
CA PRO A 602 -18.53 -17.29 -26.42
C PRO A 602 -18.79 -16.05 -27.30
N LYS A 603 -17.84 -15.77 -28.16
CA LYS A 603 -17.93 -14.58 -29.03
C LYS A 603 -19.16 -14.61 -29.92
N ALA A 604 -19.64 -15.80 -30.28
CA ALA A 604 -20.80 -15.93 -31.15
C ALA A 604 -22.08 -15.45 -30.49
N VAL A 605 -22.12 -15.41 -29.15
CA VAL A 605 -23.33 -14.99 -28.43
C VAL A 605 -23.18 -13.52 -28.08
N THR A 606 -23.86 -12.66 -28.84
CA THR A 606 -23.76 -11.21 -28.69
C THR A 606 -24.90 -10.61 -27.87
N ALA A 607 -25.99 -11.34 -27.64
CA ALA A 607 -27.05 -10.86 -26.77
C ALA A 607 -26.61 -11.07 -25.33
N ARG A 608 -26.07 -10.04 -24.73
CA ARG A 608 -25.53 -10.06 -23.38
C ARG A 608 -26.10 -8.94 -22.55
N VAL A 609 -26.49 -9.25 -21.33
CA VAL A 609 -27.04 -8.28 -20.36
C VAL A 609 -26.17 -8.32 -19.12
N ALA A 610 -25.57 -7.22 -18.75
CA ALA A 610 -24.85 -7.09 -17.49
C ALA A 610 -25.79 -6.51 -16.44
N VAL A 611 -25.73 -7.02 -15.21
CA VAL A 611 -26.57 -6.56 -14.11
C VAL A 611 -25.69 -6.30 -12.91
N GLU A 612 -25.51 -5.04 -12.55
CA GLU A 612 -24.71 -4.67 -11.38
C GLU A 612 -25.14 -3.30 -10.88
N ALA A 613 -25.37 -3.20 -9.58
CA ALA A 613 -25.68 -1.91 -8.94
C ALA A 613 -24.40 -1.11 -8.78
N GLY A 614 -23.96 -0.52 -9.87
CA GLY A 614 -22.79 0.33 -10.01
C GLY A 614 -22.86 0.98 -11.37
N ILE A 615 -21.87 1.82 -11.69
CA ILE A 615 -21.89 2.56 -12.95
C ILE A 615 -22.00 1.60 -14.13
N ALA A 616 -22.91 1.90 -15.05
CA ALA A 616 -23.17 1.02 -16.18
C ALA A 616 -22.01 0.97 -17.17
N ASP A 617 -21.31 2.07 -17.32
CA ASP A 617 -20.34 2.26 -18.40
C ASP A 617 -19.23 1.21 -18.40
N TYR A 618 -18.86 0.70 -17.24
CA TYR A 618 -17.78 -0.28 -17.14
C TYR A 618 -18.05 -1.55 -17.96
N TRP A 619 -19.33 -1.92 -18.07
CA TRP A 619 -19.68 -3.25 -18.59
C TRP A 619 -19.70 -3.36 -20.09
N TYR A 620 -19.53 -2.25 -20.85
CA TYR A 620 -19.47 -2.35 -22.31
C TYR A 620 -18.36 -3.24 -22.79
N LYS A 621 -17.28 -3.35 -22.06
CA LYS A 621 -16.17 -4.26 -22.41
C LYS A 621 -16.65 -5.70 -22.56
N TYR A 622 -17.66 -6.09 -21.78
CA TYR A 622 -18.13 -7.47 -21.73
C TYR A 622 -19.40 -7.72 -22.51
N VAL A 623 -20.25 -6.72 -22.62
CA VAL A 623 -21.51 -6.89 -23.35
C VAL A 623 -21.47 -6.34 -24.78
N GLY A 624 -20.46 -5.54 -25.09
CA GLY A 624 -20.38 -4.89 -26.39
C GLY A 624 -21.28 -3.66 -26.48
N LEU A 625 -21.08 -2.86 -27.53
CA LEU A 625 -21.85 -1.63 -27.68
C LEU A 625 -23.34 -1.88 -27.89
N ASN A 626 -23.68 -3.05 -28.40
CA ASN A 626 -25.09 -3.39 -28.71
C ASN A 626 -25.72 -4.25 -27.62
N GLY A 627 -24.96 -4.58 -26.55
CA GLY A 627 -25.53 -5.29 -25.41
C GLY A 627 -26.33 -4.36 -24.52
N ALA A 628 -26.84 -4.91 -23.43
CA ALA A 628 -27.64 -4.13 -22.48
C ALA A 628 -27.02 -4.19 -21.10
N ILE A 629 -27.25 -3.14 -20.33
CA ILE A 629 -26.73 -3.04 -18.97
C ILE A 629 -27.84 -2.53 -18.06
N VAL A 630 -28.12 -3.28 -16.99
CA VAL A 630 -28.93 -2.77 -15.90
C VAL A 630 -27.97 -2.31 -14.82
N GLY A 631 -27.77 -1.02 -14.75
CA GLY A 631 -26.78 -0.40 -13.87
C GLY A 631 -27.19 1.02 -13.52
N MET A 632 -26.28 1.71 -12.84
CA MET A 632 -26.52 3.09 -12.44
C MET A 632 -25.99 4.04 -13.50
N THR A 633 -26.71 5.12 -13.72
CA THR A 633 -26.25 6.21 -14.60
C THR A 633 -26.28 7.55 -13.87
N THR A 634 -26.76 7.57 -12.64
CA THR A 634 -26.82 8.77 -11.79
C THR A 634 -26.43 8.37 -10.39
N PHE A 635 -26.30 9.36 -9.52
CA PHE A 635 -26.19 9.10 -8.09
C PHE A 635 -27.49 8.46 -7.58
N GLY A 636 -27.41 7.87 -6.37
CA GLY A 636 -28.57 7.25 -5.75
C GLY A 636 -29.48 8.26 -5.05
N GLU A 637 -30.29 7.73 -4.15
CA GLU A 637 -31.29 8.51 -3.41
C GLU A 637 -31.35 7.98 -1.97
N SER A 638 -31.88 8.79 -1.07
CA SER A 638 -32.06 8.39 0.32
C SER A 638 -33.44 7.74 0.47
N ALA A 639 -33.46 6.42 0.68
CA ALA A 639 -34.68 5.66 0.85
C ALA A 639 -34.33 4.24 1.30
N PRO A 640 -35.32 3.46 1.75
CA PRO A 640 -35.08 2.03 2.00
C PRO A 640 -34.58 1.32 0.75
N ALA A 641 -33.68 0.35 0.94
CA ALA A 641 -33.01 -0.31 -0.17
C ALA A 641 -33.98 -0.90 -1.19
N GLU A 642 -35.08 -1.52 -0.73
CA GLU A 642 -36.04 -2.15 -1.64
C GLU A 642 -36.63 -1.13 -2.63
N LEU A 643 -36.96 0.06 -2.12
CA LEU A 643 -37.50 1.10 -2.98
C LEU A 643 -36.45 1.59 -3.97
N LEU A 644 -35.19 1.64 -3.54
CA LEU A 644 -34.11 2.10 -4.42
C LEU A 644 -33.86 1.11 -5.54
N PHE A 645 -33.83 -0.18 -5.26
CA PHE A 645 -33.66 -1.16 -6.32
C PHE A 645 -34.79 -1.07 -7.32
N GLU A 646 -36.01 -0.88 -6.85
CA GLU A 646 -37.16 -0.71 -7.74
C GLU A 646 -37.03 0.56 -8.58
N GLU A 647 -36.71 1.68 -7.92
CA GLU A 647 -36.60 2.99 -8.58
C GLU A 647 -35.54 2.98 -9.69
N PHE A 648 -34.41 2.32 -9.44
CA PHE A 648 -33.29 2.35 -10.39
C PHE A 648 -33.29 1.17 -11.35
N GLY A 649 -34.37 0.38 -11.37
CA GLY A 649 -34.57 -0.63 -12.41
C GLY A 649 -33.96 -1.99 -12.11
N PHE A 650 -33.55 -2.24 -10.88
CA PHE A 650 -33.01 -3.55 -10.50
C PHE A 650 -34.16 -4.47 -10.08
N THR A 651 -34.96 -4.83 -11.05
CA THR A 651 -36.11 -5.70 -10.87
C THR A 651 -36.06 -6.81 -11.91
N VAL A 652 -36.70 -7.94 -11.58
CA VAL A 652 -36.75 -9.06 -12.52
C VAL A 652 -37.42 -8.62 -13.83
N ASP A 653 -38.53 -7.89 -13.72
CA ASP A 653 -39.26 -7.46 -14.92
C ASP A 653 -38.40 -6.59 -15.82
N ASN A 654 -37.65 -5.66 -15.26
CA ASN A 654 -36.80 -4.79 -16.08
C ASN A 654 -35.64 -5.56 -16.73
N VAL A 655 -35.03 -6.48 -15.97
CA VAL A 655 -33.93 -7.28 -16.51
C VAL A 655 -34.44 -8.15 -17.67
N VAL A 656 -35.62 -8.76 -17.49
CA VAL A 656 -36.24 -9.56 -18.55
C VAL A 656 -36.56 -8.68 -19.78
N ALA A 657 -37.11 -7.48 -19.55
CA ALA A 657 -37.43 -6.57 -20.67
C ALA A 657 -36.19 -6.19 -21.44
N LYS A 658 -35.10 -5.86 -20.75
CA LYS A 658 -33.85 -5.51 -21.42
C LYS A 658 -33.29 -6.67 -22.22
N ALA A 659 -33.40 -7.88 -21.67
CA ALA A 659 -32.93 -9.09 -22.38
C ALA A 659 -33.76 -9.32 -23.64
N LYS A 660 -35.08 -9.15 -23.56
CA LYS A 660 -35.95 -9.37 -24.71
C LYS A 660 -35.67 -8.38 -25.85
N GLU A 661 -35.23 -7.17 -25.54
CA GLU A 661 -34.85 -6.22 -26.55
C GLU A 661 -33.71 -6.71 -27.45
N LEU A 662 -32.88 -7.62 -26.93
CA LEU A 662 -31.74 -8.16 -27.67
C LEU A 662 -32.10 -9.40 -28.49
N LEU A 663 -33.24 -10.00 -28.25
CA LEU A 663 -33.68 -11.22 -28.94
C LEU A 663 -34.62 -10.85 -30.12
#